data_108c17c4d24285f4309dfdba53dd6a17
#
_entry.id   108c17c4d24285f4309dfdba53dd6a17
#
_cell.length_a   1.000
_cell.length_b   1.000
_cell.length_c   1.000
_cell.angle_alpha   90.00
_cell.angle_beta   90.00
_cell.angle_gamma   90.00
#
_symmetry.space_group_name_H-M   'P 1'
#
loop_
_entity.id
_entity.type
_entity.pdbx_description
1 polymer ?
#
loop_
_entity_poly.entity_id
_entity_poly.type
_entity_poly.pdbx_seq_one_letter_code
_entity_poly.pdbx_strand_id
1 'polypeptide(L)'
;MKGAFSDNEQLYAQHLQNKLFPDHTYSVVSGGEPLAIPDLSWEQLKHFHATHYHPSNARFFTYGDLPLDEHLKQIEDEALSRFDRTEPNTQVPPQPHWTSPREEHVTCSPDAMAPDPAKQNTLCISYLLGDITDTFEAFTLSLLSSLMISGPNSPFYKALIEPKLGTDFSSVVGYDGSTKEASFSVGLQGMAEEDMERVKQIINQTIDDIIVNGFEEERIEALLHKIEIQMKHQSTSFGLTLASYIASCWNHDGDPVHLLQISDSVSKFRQALKENPRFLQDKVQRYFKENTHRLTLSMSPNEAYLENQAKAEEEKLQQKIQSLSDSDRRDVYEKGLELLAAQSKTQDASCLPALMVSDIEPTIPITPVEMGTAGRIPVQYCEQPTNGMVYFRAMCSLNTLPEDLKIYAPLFCSVITKMGCGSLDYRQQAQQIDLKTGGMSISTQVIPDSAQLDMYEQGVLLFSSCLERNLPDMLHLWSSIFNSPHFDDEERLRVLVMMSAQELANGISYSGHMYAMTRAGRSLSPAGELHEMFGGMEQVKFMKRIAEMSDLGPVLRSLPRIKKHLLNPEGMRCAVNATPQKMSDVATRLDGFMKDIACNRKDRKVVRPHIIERQFDPSAAAGSGPSRKLISEPSFHPCQMKTFFPMPFPINFVSECVRTVPFVHEDYASLCVLARMMTAKFLHGEIREKGGAYGGGARMGGGGLFSFYSYRDPNSVQTLSAFRKGVDWARTGQFSQQDIDEAKLSVFSAVDSPVAPADKGMSRFLSGITDEMKQSHRERLFTVTDKNLQDVAGRYLGVGQRTCGVAILGPENETVKKDPSWIVK
;
A
#
# COMPACT_ATOMS: atom_id res chain seq x y z
N MET A 1 3.17 -11.87 -15.92
CA MET A 1 4.64 -11.92 -15.91
C MET A 1 5.26 -10.67 -16.52
N LYS A 2 5.03 -10.31 -17.78
CA LYS A 2 5.57 -9.07 -18.38
C LYS A 2 5.34 -7.83 -17.52
N GLY A 3 4.18 -7.73 -16.86
CA GLY A 3 3.89 -6.65 -15.94
C GLY A 3 4.73 -6.63 -14.66
N ALA A 4 5.27 -7.75 -14.21
CA ALA A 4 6.18 -7.80 -13.06
C ALA A 4 7.55 -7.20 -13.40
N PHE A 5 7.99 -7.36 -14.65
CA PHE A 5 9.25 -6.80 -15.14
C PHE A 5 9.14 -5.36 -15.66
N SER A 6 7.97 -4.74 -15.56
CA SER A 6 7.77 -3.32 -15.92
C SER A 6 8.07 -2.35 -14.77
N ASP A 7 8.34 -2.86 -13.59
CA ASP A 7 8.71 -2.10 -12.40
C ASP A 7 10.22 -2.27 -12.17
N ASN A 8 10.98 -1.19 -12.33
CA ASN A 8 12.43 -1.23 -12.26
C ASN A 8 12.94 -1.63 -10.86
N GLU A 9 12.26 -1.21 -9.79
CA GLU A 9 12.65 -1.58 -8.43
C GLU A 9 12.37 -3.05 -8.15
N GLN A 10 11.24 -3.59 -8.64
CA GLN A 10 10.95 -5.02 -8.54
C GLN A 10 11.93 -5.86 -9.39
N LEU A 11 12.28 -5.38 -10.58
CA LEU A 11 13.29 -6.00 -11.45
C LEU A 11 14.66 -6.04 -10.75
N TYR A 12 15.06 -4.93 -10.12
CA TYR A 12 16.30 -4.82 -9.35
C TYR A 12 16.33 -5.83 -8.20
N ALA A 13 15.26 -5.91 -7.41
CA ALA A 13 15.14 -6.85 -6.29
C ALA A 13 15.26 -8.32 -6.75
N GLN A 14 14.66 -8.68 -7.88
CA GLN A 14 14.77 -10.01 -8.46
C GLN A 14 16.20 -10.33 -8.87
N HIS A 15 16.86 -9.42 -9.60
CA HIS A 15 18.26 -9.61 -9.98
C HIS A 15 19.17 -9.72 -8.77
N LEU A 16 18.94 -8.90 -7.75
CA LEU A 16 19.71 -8.96 -6.51
C LEU A 16 19.60 -10.34 -5.86
N GLN A 17 18.39 -10.83 -5.62
CA GLN A 17 18.18 -12.14 -5.00
C GLN A 17 18.81 -13.26 -5.82
N ASN A 18 18.55 -13.29 -7.14
CA ASN A 18 19.05 -14.36 -7.99
C ASN A 18 20.59 -14.41 -8.04
N LYS A 19 21.25 -13.26 -8.03
CA LYS A 19 22.72 -13.16 -8.10
C LYS A 19 23.38 -13.31 -6.72
N LEU A 20 22.71 -12.98 -5.64
CA LEU A 20 23.21 -13.19 -4.29
C LEU A 20 23.15 -14.66 -3.86
N PHE A 21 22.17 -15.43 -4.40
CA PHE A 21 21.94 -16.85 -4.12
C PHE A 21 22.01 -17.70 -5.41
N PRO A 22 23.16 -17.77 -6.10
CA PRO A 22 23.22 -18.36 -7.43
C PRO A 22 23.12 -19.90 -7.45
N ASP A 23 23.33 -20.58 -6.31
CA ASP A 23 23.58 -22.02 -6.27
C ASP A 23 22.36 -22.86 -5.84
N HIS A 24 21.17 -22.22 -5.62
CA HIS A 24 19.96 -22.95 -5.23
C HIS A 24 18.66 -22.23 -5.65
N THR A 25 17.52 -22.64 -5.07
CA THR A 25 16.16 -22.22 -5.52
C THR A 25 15.95 -20.71 -5.61
N TYR A 26 16.65 -19.90 -4.83
CA TYR A 26 16.53 -18.44 -4.84
C TYR A 26 17.23 -17.79 -6.05
N SER A 27 17.98 -18.56 -6.83
CA SER A 27 18.61 -18.08 -8.08
C SER A 27 17.61 -17.83 -9.21
N VAL A 28 16.35 -18.24 -9.05
CA VAL A 28 15.30 -18.15 -10.07
C VAL A 28 14.11 -17.32 -9.55
N VAL A 29 13.32 -16.78 -10.48
CA VAL A 29 12.14 -16.02 -10.17
C VAL A 29 10.98 -16.96 -9.87
N SER A 30 10.42 -16.91 -8.65
CA SER A 30 9.31 -17.80 -8.21
C SER A 30 8.04 -17.66 -9.07
N GLY A 31 7.76 -16.46 -9.59
CA GLY A 31 6.66 -16.21 -10.52
C GLY A 31 6.93 -16.72 -11.95
N GLY A 32 8.15 -17.14 -12.24
CA GLY A 32 8.64 -17.65 -13.52
C GLY A 32 9.27 -16.57 -14.42
N GLU A 33 10.22 -17.00 -15.23
CA GLU A 33 10.89 -16.18 -16.24
C GLU A 33 10.20 -16.39 -17.61
N PRO A 34 9.73 -15.32 -18.30
CA PRO A 34 9.02 -15.44 -19.58
C PRO A 34 9.75 -16.28 -20.63
N LEU A 35 11.07 -16.16 -20.70
CA LEU A 35 11.89 -16.94 -21.66
C LEU A 35 12.09 -18.40 -21.24
N ALA A 36 11.92 -18.76 -19.97
CA ALA A 36 12.11 -20.10 -19.46
C ALA A 36 10.81 -20.93 -19.41
N ILE A 37 9.66 -20.29 -19.13
CA ILE A 37 8.35 -20.98 -19.02
C ILE A 37 8.01 -21.86 -20.24
N PRO A 38 8.25 -21.42 -21.50
CA PRO A 38 7.95 -22.25 -22.65
C PRO A 38 8.76 -23.56 -22.73
N ASP A 39 9.82 -23.71 -21.93
CA ASP A 39 10.65 -24.91 -21.88
C ASP A 39 10.17 -25.97 -20.87
N LEU A 40 9.20 -25.62 -20.02
CA LEU A 40 8.62 -26.52 -19.02
C LEU A 40 7.78 -27.62 -19.70
N SER A 41 7.89 -28.84 -19.20
CA SER A 41 7.07 -29.97 -19.66
C SER A 41 5.97 -30.32 -18.63
N TRP A 42 4.94 -31.01 -19.12
CA TRP A 42 3.86 -31.53 -18.28
C TRP A 42 4.38 -32.53 -17.23
N GLU A 43 5.37 -33.36 -17.61
CA GLU A 43 6.00 -34.34 -16.73
C GLU A 43 6.78 -33.67 -15.60
N GLN A 44 7.51 -32.59 -15.90
CA GLN A 44 8.18 -31.79 -14.87
C GLN A 44 7.18 -31.19 -13.88
N LEU A 45 6.06 -30.62 -14.37
CA LEU A 45 5.01 -30.04 -13.51
C LEU A 45 4.39 -31.11 -12.60
N LYS A 46 4.04 -32.29 -13.13
CA LYS A 46 3.50 -33.40 -12.33
C LYS A 46 4.48 -33.90 -11.29
N HIS A 47 5.74 -34.05 -11.68
CA HIS A 47 6.78 -34.50 -10.77
C HIS A 47 7.00 -33.50 -9.61
N PHE A 48 7.09 -32.21 -9.94
CA PHE A 48 7.22 -31.15 -8.95
C PHE A 48 6.04 -31.16 -7.97
N HIS A 49 4.81 -31.24 -8.50
CA HIS A 49 3.61 -31.30 -7.66
C HIS A 49 3.65 -32.53 -6.74
N ALA A 50 3.94 -33.71 -7.26
CA ALA A 50 3.97 -34.94 -6.48
C ALA A 50 5.03 -34.95 -5.37
N THR A 51 6.16 -34.27 -5.58
CA THR A 51 7.26 -34.20 -4.59
C THR A 51 7.06 -33.12 -3.54
N HIS A 52 6.49 -31.97 -3.91
CA HIS A 52 6.42 -30.80 -3.01
C HIS A 52 5.06 -30.65 -2.34
N TYR A 53 3.95 -31.04 -2.99
CA TYR A 53 2.58 -30.90 -2.51
C TYR A 53 2.10 -32.17 -1.80
N HIS A 54 2.80 -32.58 -0.75
CA HIS A 54 2.46 -33.70 0.08
C HIS A 54 2.27 -33.25 1.53
N PRO A 55 1.31 -33.83 2.32
CA PRO A 55 1.10 -33.42 3.72
C PRO A 55 2.35 -33.49 4.61
N SER A 56 3.27 -34.42 4.32
CA SER A 56 4.57 -34.51 5.02
C SER A 56 5.46 -33.28 4.78
N ASN A 57 5.20 -32.50 3.75
CA ASN A 57 5.90 -31.23 3.43
C ASN A 57 5.04 -29.99 3.73
N ALA A 58 3.96 -30.15 4.50
CA ALA A 58 3.04 -29.08 4.85
C ALA A 58 3.26 -28.57 6.27
N ARG A 59 2.98 -27.28 6.49
CA ARG A 59 2.92 -26.64 7.79
C ARG A 59 1.50 -26.09 7.95
N PHE A 60 0.81 -26.41 9.06
CA PHE A 60 -0.53 -25.94 9.35
C PHE A 60 -0.47 -24.82 10.37
N PHE A 61 -1.08 -23.68 10.05
CA PHE A 61 -1.20 -22.53 10.93
C PHE A 61 -2.67 -22.13 11.05
N THR A 62 -3.19 -22.07 12.26
CA THR A 62 -4.54 -21.57 12.55
C THR A 62 -4.45 -20.39 13.51
N TYR A 63 -5.29 -19.37 13.29
CA TYR A 63 -5.36 -18.19 14.15
C TYR A 63 -6.84 -17.81 14.33
N GLY A 64 -7.27 -17.71 15.59
CA GLY A 64 -8.64 -17.40 15.95
C GLY A 64 -9.00 -17.96 17.32
N ASP A 65 -10.27 -17.93 17.67
CA ASP A 65 -10.82 -18.40 18.94
C ASP A 65 -11.58 -19.75 18.84
N LEU A 66 -11.52 -20.38 17.66
CA LEU A 66 -12.10 -21.73 17.50
C LEU A 66 -11.29 -22.78 18.23
N PRO A 67 -11.95 -23.83 18.78
CA PRO A 67 -11.28 -24.89 19.54
C PRO A 67 -10.22 -25.61 18.69
N LEU A 68 -9.01 -25.75 19.24
CA LEU A 68 -7.90 -26.39 18.54
C LEU A 68 -8.20 -27.86 18.18
N ASP A 69 -8.90 -28.57 19.04
CA ASP A 69 -9.26 -29.99 18.82
C ASP A 69 -10.14 -30.17 17.58
N GLU A 70 -11.01 -29.22 17.28
CA GLU A 70 -11.84 -29.25 16.07
C GLU A 70 -10.99 -29.09 14.80
N HIS A 71 -10.03 -28.16 14.81
CA HIS A 71 -9.07 -28.00 13.71
C HIS A 71 -8.22 -29.26 13.49
N LEU A 72 -7.67 -29.82 14.58
CA LEU A 72 -6.84 -31.04 14.51
C LEU A 72 -7.63 -32.22 13.96
N LYS A 73 -8.88 -32.40 14.44
CA LYS A 73 -9.77 -33.44 13.94
C LYS A 73 -10.09 -33.28 12.45
N GLN A 74 -10.42 -32.07 12.02
CA GLN A 74 -10.72 -31.81 10.61
C GLN A 74 -9.52 -32.07 9.71
N ILE A 75 -8.32 -31.62 10.10
CA ILE A 75 -7.08 -31.84 9.36
C ILE A 75 -6.77 -33.34 9.25
N GLU A 76 -6.94 -34.09 10.35
CA GLU A 76 -6.73 -35.55 10.35
C GLU A 76 -7.76 -36.26 9.46
N ASP A 77 -9.05 -36.01 9.66
CA ASP A 77 -10.14 -36.73 8.99
C ASP A 77 -10.17 -36.42 7.46
N GLU A 78 -9.95 -35.17 7.07
CA GLU A 78 -10.08 -34.73 5.69
C GLU A 78 -8.80 -34.81 4.87
N ALA A 79 -7.63 -34.74 5.51
CA ALA A 79 -6.36 -34.72 4.83
C ALA A 79 -5.41 -35.85 5.26
N LEU A 80 -4.89 -35.82 6.51
CA LEU A 80 -3.75 -36.65 6.89
C LEU A 80 -4.03 -38.14 6.85
N SER A 81 -5.25 -38.58 7.25
CA SER A 81 -5.67 -40.00 7.21
C SER A 81 -5.59 -40.66 5.84
N ARG A 82 -5.48 -39.88 4.76
CA ARG A 82 -5.43 -40.36 3.35
C ARG A 82 -4.01 -40.60 2.84
N PHE A 83 -2.99 -40.24 3.63
CA PHE A 83 -1.60 -40.25 3.19
C PHE A 83 -0.72 -40.95 4.22
N ASP A 84 0.25 -41.74 3.74
CA ASP A 84 1.33 -42.22 4.56
C ASP A 84 2.43 -41.16 4.69
N ARG A 85 3.13 -41.12 5.83
CA ARG A 85 4.26 -40.21 6.02
C ARG A 85 5.41 -40.55 5.08
N THR A 86 5.91 -39.53 4.38
CA THR A 86 7.09 -39.63 3.53
C THR A 86 8.16 -38.63 3.97
N GLU A 87 9.41 -38.84 3.57
CA GLU A 87 10.47 -37.85 3.73
C GLU A 87 10.51 -36.96 2.46
N PRO A 88 10.10 -35.69 2.53
CA PRO A 88 9.90 -34.88 1.34
C PRO A 88 11.19 -34.49 0.63
N ASN A 89 12.33 -34.47 1.32
CA ASN A 89 13.65 -34.13 0.80
C ASN A 89 13.66 -32.83 -0.04
N THR A 90 13.00 -31.79 0.50
CA THR A 90 12.77 -30.49 -0.14
C THR A 90 13.51 -29.34 0.55
N GLN A 91 14.38 -29.63 1.51
CA GLN A 91 15.15 -28.63 2.24
C GLN A 91 16.02 -27.80 1.29
N VAL A 92 16.06 -26.50 1.53
CA VAL A 92 16.99 -25.60 0.84
C VAL A 92 18.35 -25.69 1.52
N PRO A 93 19.42 -26.06 0.81
CA PRO A 93 20.77 -26.09 1.39
C PRO A 93 21.26 -24.66 1.67
N PRO A 94 22.24 -24.48 2.56
CA PRO A 94 22.88 -23.19 2.71
C PRO A 94 23.63 -22.78 1.42
N GLN A 95 23.62 -21.47 1.13
CA GLN A 95 24.37 -20.91 0.01
C GLN A 95 25.87 -21.07 0.25
N PRO A 96 26.65 -21.70 -0.66
CA PRO A 96 28.11 -21.76 -0.53
C PRO A 96 28.72 -20.35 -0.46
N HIS A 97 29.50 -20.08 0.58
CA HIS A 97 30.12 -18.77 0.77
C HIS A 97 31.18 -18.48 -0.29
N TRP A 98 31.18 -17.28 -0.83
CA TRP A 98 32.19 -16.83 -1.78
C TRP A 98 33.51 -16.52 -1.08
N THR A 99 34.59 -16.74 -1.80
CA THR A 99 35.95 -16.42 -1.31
C THR A 99 36.35 -14.96 -1.60
N SER A 100 35.61 -14.27 -2.46
CA SER A 100 35.82 -12.84 -2.82
C SER A 100 34.52 -12.18 -3.22
N PRO A 101 34.39 -10.86 -2.98
CA PRO A 101 33.24 -10.08 -3.44
C PRO A 101 33.01 -10.19 -4.95
N ARG A 102 31.75 -10.04 -5.36
CA ARG A 102 31.32 -10.00 -6.77
C ARG A 102 30.72 -8.65 -7.12
N GLU A 103 30.87 -8.28 -8.39
CA GLU A 103 30.27 -7.07 -8.96
C GLU A 103 29.54 -7.43 -10.25
N GLU A 104 28.29 -6.96 -10.38
CA GLU A 104 27.40 -7.26 -11.48
C GLU A 104 26.69 -6.00 -11.96
N HIS A 105 26.39 -5.96 -13.25
CA HIS A 105 25.63 -4.87 -13.86
C HIS A 105 24.45 -5.42 -14.65
N VAL A 106 23.29 -4.73 -14.54
CA VAL A 106 22.07 -5.05 -15.29
C VAL A 106 21.46 -3.78 -15.88
N THR A 107 20.53 -3.93 -16.80
CA THR A 107 19.82 -2.80 -17.41
C THR A 107 18.32 -2.86 -17.20
N CYS A 108 17.65 -1.72 -17.28
CA CYS A 108 16.21 -1.57 -17.19
C CYS A 108 15.67 -0.58 -18.23
N SER A 109 14.35 -0.42 -18.32
CA SER A 109 13.76 0.64 -19.13
C SER A 109 13.93 2.02 -18.47
N PRO A 110 14.05 3.12 -19.23
CA PRO A 110 14.04 4.47 -18.68
C PRO A 110 12.69 4.79 -18.00
N ASP A 111 12.73 5.58 -16.93
CA ASP A 111 11.54 6.09 -16.25
C ASP A 111 11.26 7.55 -16.65
N ALA A 112 10.17 7.78 -17.38
CA ALA A 112 9.73 9.10 -17.79
C ALA A 112 9.30 10.02 -16.62
N MET A 113 8.97 9.43 -15.46
CA MET A 113 8.54 10.16 -14.27
C MET A 113 9.65 10.37 -13.25
N ALA A 114 10.86 9.87 -13.53
CA ALA A 114 12.02 10.11 -12.65
C ALA A 114 12.15 11.60 -12.31
N PRO A 115 12.42 11.95 -11.04
CA PRO A 115 12.59 13.33 -10.61
C PRO A 115 13.67 14.09 -11.37
N ASP A 116 14.75 13.39 -11.70
CA ASP A 116 15.84 13.90 -12.54
C ASP A 116 16.11 12.88 -13.66
N PRO A 117 15.82 13.22 -14.94
CA PRO A 117 16.04 12.31 -16.07
C PRO A 117 17.49 11.84 -16.26
N ALA A 118 18.47 12.60 -15.79
CA ALA A 118 19.89 12.25 -15.87
C ALA A 118 20.34 11.31 -14.73
N LYS A 119 19.48 11.08 -13.74
CA LYS A 119 19.79 10.33 -12.53
C LYS A 119 18.82 9.19 -12.34
N GLN A 120 19.01 8.10 -13.08
CA GLN A 120 18.12 6.94 -13.04
C GLN A 120 18.84 5.63 -12.69
N ASN A 121 20.10 5.72 -12.23
CA ASN A 121 20.86 4.53 -11.89
C ASN A 121 20.53 4.10 -10.45
N THR A 122 20.56 2.79 -10.20
CA THR A 122 20.45 2.17 -8.89
C THR A 122 21.72 1.37 -8.59
N LEU A 123 22.23 1.48 -7.37
CA LEU A 123 23.36 0.69 -6.90
C LEU A 123 23.18 0.31 -5.45
N CYS A 124 23.37 -0.98 -5.12
CA CYS A 124 23.48 -1.47 -3.75
C CYS A 124 24.68 -2.40 -3.56
N ILE A 125 25.21 -2.39 -2.35
CA ILE A 125 26.09 -3.46 -1.83
C ILE A 125 25.24 -4.32 -0.91
N SER A 126 25.16 -5.62 -1.20
CA SER A 126 24.36 -6.59 -0.46
C SER A 126 25.26 -7.67 0.15
N TYR A 127 24.97 -8.05 1.38
CA TYR A 127 25.75 -8.98 2.18
C TYR A 127 24.89 -10.19 2.54
N LEU A 128 25.37 -11.41 2.32
CA LEU A 128 24.79 -12.61 2.88
C LEU A 128 25.16 -12.68 4.36
N LEU A 129 24.14 -12.86 5.21
CA LEU A 129 24.31 -12.87 6.66
C LEU A 129 24.26 -14.32 7.22
N GLY A 130 23.60 -14.50 8.36
CA GLY A 130 23.47 -15.81 9.03
C GLY A 130 22.16 -16.54 8.70
N ASP A 131 22.10 -17.82 9.10
CA ASP A 131 20.91 -18.65 9.00
C ASP A 131 19.78 -18.09 9.88
N ILE A 132 18.57 -17.90 9.31
CA ILE A 132 17.42 -17.32 10.02
C ILE A 132 16.86 -18.23 11.12
N THR A 133 17.25 -19.51 11.16
CA THR A 133 16.84 -20.45 12.22
C THR A 133 17.56 -20.18 13.54
N ASP A 134 18.69 -19.46 13.54
CA ASP A 134 19.23 -18.83 14.74
C ASP A 134 18.43 -17.55 15.05
N THR A 135 17.32 -17.73 15.74
CA THR A 135 16.31 -16.68 15.97
C THR A 135 16.85 -15.48 16.75
N PHE A 136 17.81 -15.68 17.67
CA PHE A 136 18.40 -14.57 18.42
C PHE A 136 19.40 -13.79 17.56
N GLU A 137 20.20 -14.46 16.75
CA GLU A 137 21.11 -13.81 15.82
C GLU A 137 20.33 -13.03 14.74
N ALA A 138 19.29 -13.64 14.15
CA ALA A 138 18.40 -13.01 13.19
C ALA A 138 17.72 -11.74 13.78
N PHE A 139 17.22 -11.84 15.02
CA PHE A 139 16.66 -10.70 15.75
C PHE A 139 17.72 -9.59 15.93
N THR A 140 18.92 -9.94 16.38
CA THR A 140 20.02 -8.99 16.59
C THR A 140 20.42 -8.29 15.29
N LEU A 141 20.55 -9.01 14.17
CA LEU A 141 20.91 -8.46 12.87
C LEU A 141 19.81 -7.57 12.29
N SER A 142 18.54 -7.89 12.51
CA SER A 142 17.43 -7.02 12.09
C SER A 142 17.42 -5.68 12.85
N LEU A 143 17.72 -5.71 14.17
CA LEU A 143 17.87 -4.49 14.97
C LEU A 143 19.09 -3.67 14.53
N LEU A 144 20.22 -4.32 14.32
CA LEU A 144 21.43 -3.69 13.83
C LEU A 144 21.18 -3.00 12.47
N SER A 145 20.51 -3.70 11.55
CA SER A 145 20.11 -3.13 10.28
C SER A 145 19.29 -1.85 10.46
N SER A 146 18.28 -1.89 11.32
CA SER A 146 17.44 -0.72 11.60
C SER A 146 18.25 0.44 12.18
N LEU A 147 19.23 0.18 13.06
CA LEU A 147 20.13 1.21 13.59
C LEU A 147 20.99 1.84 12.49
N MET A 148 21.38 1.06 11.47
CA MET A 148 22.25 1.51 10.39
C MET A 148 21.53 2.40 9.36
N ILE A 149 20.23 2.14 9.08
CA ILE A 149 19.52 2.77 7.94
C ILE A 149 18.27 3.58 8.31
N SER A 150 17.65 3.31 9.49
CA SER A 150 16.32 3.90 9.75
C SER A 150 16.39 5.29 10.32
N GLY A 151 15.71 6.23 9.63
CA GLY A 151 15.54 7.61 10.06
C GLY A 151 16.77 8.51 9.88
N PRO A 152 16.61 9.83 10.07
CA PRO A 152 17.64 10.82 9.75
C PRO A 152 18.87 10.78 10.67
N ASN A 153 18.77 10.04 11.77
CA ASN A 153 19.90 9.85 12.69
C ASN A 153 20.80 8.65 12.33
N SER A 154 20.35 7.80 11.39
CA SER A 154 21.13 6.64 11.00
C SER A 154 22.41 7.00 10.24
N PRO A 155 23.49 6.21 10.42
CA PRO A 155 24.75 6.47 9.74
C PRO A 155 24.60 6.54 8.22
N PHE A 156 23.90 5.61 7.61
CA PHE A 156 23.74 5.60 6.16
C PHE A 156 22.82 6.70 5.63
N TYR A 157 21.82 7.13 6.38
CA TYR A 157 21.01 8.28 5.98
C TYR A 157 21.87 9.55 5.90
N LYS A 158 22.69 9.79 6.94
CA LYS A 158 23.60 10.93 6.98
C LYS A 158 24.64 10.89 5.86
N ALA A 159 25.15 9.69 5.56
CA ALA A 159 26.23 9.53 4.60
C ALA A 159 25.78 9.53 3.13
N LEU A 160 24.55 9.05 2.84
CA LEU A 160 24.08 8.80 1.48
C LEU A 160 22.92 9.72 1.06
N ILE A 161 21.94 9.95 1.93
CA ILE A 161 20.74 10.72 1.59
C ILE A 161 20.98 12.23 1.71
N GLU A 162 21.57 12.68 2.82
CA GLU A 162 21.78 14.11 3.06
C GLU A 162 22.71 14.77 2.03
N PRO A 163 23.79 14.12 1.53
CA PRO A 163 24.63 14.68 0.46
C PRO A 163 23.94 14.72 -0.92
N LYS A 164 22.73 14.14 -1.05
CA LYS A 164 21.94 14.12 -2.31
C LYS A 164 22.64 13.39 -3.45
N LEU A 165 23.33 12.30 -3.15
CA LEU A 165 24.02 11.45 -4.13
C LEU A 165 23.03 10.64 -4.97
N GLY A 166 21.84 10.41 -4.47
CA GLY A 166 20.69 9.80 -5.13
C GLY A 166 19.40 10.48 -4.68
N THR A 167 18.27 10.02 -5.19
CA THR A 167 16.95 10.56 -4.83
C THR A 167 16.42 9.96 -3.53
N ASP A 168 16.68 8.66 -3.30
CA ASP A 168 16.30 7.93 -2.09
C ASP A 168 17.13 6.65 -1.96
N PHE A 169 16.98 5.93 -0.84
CA PHE A 169 17.42 4.55 -0.76
C PHE A 169 16.72 3.70 -1.83
N SER A 170 17.41 2.68 -2.35
CA SER A 170 16.75 1.66 -3.17
C SER A 170 15.75 0.86 -2.33
N SER A 171 14.71 0.33 -2.96
CA SER A 171 13.65 -0.46 -2.30
C SER A 171 14.16 -1.72 -1.58
N VAL A 172 15.33 -2.22 -1.94
CA VAL A 172 15.95 -3.42 -1.33
C VAL A 172 16.78 -3.12 -0.09
N VAL A 173 16.92 -1.84 0.30
CA VAL A 173 17.77 -1.45 1.43
C VAL A 173 17.17 -1.94 2.75
N GLY A 174 17.98 -2.64 3.54
CA GLY A 174 17.63 -3.16 4.86
C GLY A 174 17.92 -4.64 5.03
N TYR A 175 17.38 -5.18 6.10
CA TYR A 175 17.45 -6.61 6.45
C TYR A 175 16.32 -7.37 5.75
N ASP A 176 16.70 -8.45 5.09
CA ASP A 176 15.76 -9.43 4.53
C ASP A 176 16.00 -10.80 5.18
N GLY A 177 15.01 -11.29 5.92
CA GLY A 177 14.98 -12.61 6.56
C GLY A 177 13.96 -13.55 5.93
N SER A 178 13.60 -13.36 4.67
CA SER A 178 12.62 -14.19 3.95
C SER A 178 13.22 -15.45 3.32
N THR A 179 14.54 -15.51 3.20
CA THR A 179 15.32 -16.65 2.68
C THR A 179 16.03 -17.43 3.80
N LYS A 180 16.60 -18.61 3.49
CA LYS A 180 17.28 -19.45 4.48
C LYS A 180 18.40 -18.74 5.23
N GLU A 181 19.26 -18.05 4.52
CA GLU A 181 20.18 -17.09 5.12
C GLU A 181 19.64 -15.68 4.89
N ALA A 182 19.66 -14.87 5.94
CA ALA A 182 19.30 -13.47 5.84
C ALA A 182 20.28 -12.70 4.96
N SER A 183 19.82 -11.57 4.44
CA SER A 183 20.68 -10.62 3.75
C SER A 183 20.50 -9.20 4.27
N PHE A 184 21.47 -8.34 4.00
CA PHE A 184 21.39 -6.92 4.22
C PHE A 184 21.87 -6.19 2.99
N SER A 185 21.13 -5.19 2.58
CA SER A 185 21.47 -4.35 1.44
C SER A 185 21.54 -2.88 1.82
N VAL A 186 22.46 -2.13 1.22
CA VAL A 186 22.56 -0.68 1.36
C VAL A 186 22.98 -0.03 0.05
N GLY A 187 22.26 1.01 -0.34
CA GLY A 187 22.53 1.74 -1.57
C GLY A 187 21.42 2.70 -1.96
N LEU A 188 21.53 3.30 -3.13
CA LEU A 188 20.68 4.38 -3.59
C LEU A 188 20.03 4.08 -4.93
N GLN A 189 18.86 4.69 -5.16
CA GLN A 189 18.23 4.85 -6.46
C GLN A 189 18.30 6.33 -6.91
N GLY A 190 18.05 6.55 -8.20
CA GLY A 190 18.03 7.91 -8.74
C GLY A 190 19.40 8.61 -8.69
N MET A 191 20.47 7.91 -9.08
CA MET A 191 21.84 8.40 -9.06
C MET A 191 22.37 8.71 -10.45
N ALA A 192 23.36 9.63 -10.52
CA ALA A 192 24.20 9.77 -11.69
C ALA A 192 25.20 8.62 -11.79
N GLU A 193 25.60 8.24 -13.01
CA GLU A 193 26.54 7.15 -13.24
C GLU A 193 27.93 7.46 -12.62
N GLU A 194 28.38 8.69 -12.73
CA GLU A 194 29.64 9.15 -12.17
C GLU A 194 29.74 9.10 -10.64
N ASP A 195 28.60 9.07 -9.93
CA ASP A 195 28.57 9.01 -8.47
C ASP A 195 28.65 7.58 -7.92
N MET A 196 28.51 6.54 -8.74
CA MET A 196 28.45 5.15 -8.29
C MET A 196 29.70 4.71 -7.49
N GLU A 197 30.90 5.03 -7.99
CA GLU A 197 32.15 4.68 -7.29
C GLU A 197 32.30 5.42 -5.98
N ARG A 198 31.85 6.67 -5.93
CA ARG A 198 31.85 7.48 -4.71
C ARG A 198 30.91 6.88 -3.66
N VAL A 199 29.71 6.40 -4.07
CA VAL A 199 28.76 5.74 -3.18
C VAL A 199 29.34 4.46 -2.59
N LYS A 200 30.01 3.62 -3.39
CA LYS A 200 30.72 2.42 -2.87
C LYS A 200 31.74 2.76 -1.79
N GLN A 201 32.54 3.80 -2.02
CA GLN A 201 33.54 4.28 -1.06
C GLN A 201 32.88 4.76 0.23
N ILE A 202 31.81 5.55 0.14
CA ILE A 202 31.07 6.08 1.30
C ILE A 202 30.44 4.94 2.10
N ILE A 203 29.86 3.92 1.47
CA ILE A 203 29.31 2.75 2.17
C ILE A 203 30.40 2.06 2.99
N ASN A 204 31.54 1.78 2.39
CA ASN A 204 32.66 1.13 3.09
C ASN A 204 33.21 2.00 4.24
N GLN A 205 33.36 3.32 4.03
CA GLN A 205 33.79 4.24 5.08
C GLN A 205 32.81 4.31 6.23
N THR A 206 31.50 4.35 5.93
CA THR A 206 30.44 4.37 6.95
C THR A 206 30.46 3.11 7.82
N ILE A 207 30.74 1.92 7.24
CA ILE A 207 30.93 0.68 7.98
C ILE A 207 32.12 0.82 8.94
N ASP A 208 33.26 1.34 8.48
CA ASP A 208 34.44 1.57 9.30
C ASP A 208 34.15 2.55 10.45
N ASP A 209 33.43 3.64 10.15
CA ASP A 209 33.03 4.62 11.17
C ASP A 209 32.10 4.01 12.23
N ILE A 210 31.16 3.12 11.87
CA ILE A 210 30.29 2.41 12.80
C ILE A 210 31.11 1.48 13.70
N ILE A 211 32.09 0.77 13.17
CA ILE A 211 32.97 -0.12 13.95
C ILE A 211 33.74 0.66 15.02
N VAL A 212 34.16 1.90 14.67
CA VAL A 212 34.90 2.76 15.61
C VAL A 212 33.97 3.39 16.65
N ASN A 213 32.85 4.01 16.20
CA ASN A 213 32.03 4.89 17.01
C ASN A 213 30.83 4.21 17.66
N GLY A 214 30.35 3.09 17.10
CA GLY A 214 29.14 2.40 17.57
C GLY A 214 27.85 3.21 17.33
N PHE A 215 26.88 3.02 18.22
CA PHE A 215 25.57 3.64 18.17
C PHE A 215 25.24 4.34 19.49
N GLU A 216 24.50 5.45 19.41
CA GLU A 216 24.00 6.18 20.58
C GLU A 216 22.95 5.34 21.33
N GLU A 217 23.04 5.32 22.67
CA GLU A 217 22.14 4.55 23.54
C GLU A 217 20.67 4.95 23.34
N GLU A 218 20.37 6.23 23.18
CA GLU A 218 19.01 6.73 22.96
C GLU A 218 18.38 6.16 21.66
N ARG A 219 19.19 5.89 20.64
CA ARG A 219 18.69 5.25 19.41
C ARG A 219 18.33 3.79 19.61
N ILE A 220 19.11 3.08 20.43
CA ILE A 220 18.82 1.70 20.79
C ILE A 220 17.51 1.65 21.58
N GLU A 221 17.33 2.55 22.55
CA GLU A 221 16.10 2.65 23.35
C GLU A 221 14.88 3.02 22.49
N ALA A 222 15.03 3.93 21.53
CA ALA A 222 13.97 4.27 20.58
C ALA A 222 13.52 3.06 19.74
N LEU A 223 14.48 2.24 19.30
CA LEU A 223 14.17 1.02 18.54
C LEU A 223 13.45 -0.01 19.41
N LEU A 224 13.91 -0.23 20.65
CA LEU A 224 13.24 -1.14 21.59
C LEU A 224 11.84 -0.66 21.99
N HIS A 225 11.62 0.65 22.08
CA HIS A 225 10.30 1.26 22.28
C HIS A 225 9.37 0.97 21.09
N LYS A 226 9.86 1.05 19.84
CA LYS A 226 9.07 0.68 18.66
C LYS A 226 8.64 -0.79 18.70
N ILE A 227 9.52 -1.70 19.14
CA ILE A 227 9.16 -3.12 19.29
C ILE A 227 8.04 -3.27 20.34
N GLU A 228 8.12 -2.59 21.49
CA GLU A 228 7.04 -2.63 22.50
C GLU A 228 5.70 -2.18 21.91
N ILE A 229 5.71 -1.13 21.13
CA ILE A 229 4.49 -0.64 20.43
C ILE A 229 3.98 -1.67 19.44
N GLN A 230 4.85 -2.26 18.62
CA GLN A 230 4.45 -3.28 17.62
C GLN A 230 3.82 -4.51 18.28
N MET A 231 4.34 -4.94 19.44
CA MET A 231 3.78 -6.06 20.21
C MET A 231 2.38 -5.73 20.79
N LYS A 232 2.12 -4.46 21.10
CA LYS A 232 0.86 -4.02 21.71
C LYS A 232 -0.20 -3.61 20.67
N HIS A 233 0.24 -3.14 19.51
CA HIS A 233 -0.65 -2.70 18.45
C HIS A 233 -1.31 -3.90 17.76
N GLN A 234 -2.65 -3.94 17.81
CA GLN A 234 -3.46 -4.96 17.15
C GLN A 234 -4.01 -4.41 15.85
N SER A 235 -3.54 -4.96 14.72
CA SER A 235 -4.08 -4.68 13.40
C SER A 235 -5.09 -5.77 12.98
N THR A 236 -5.93 -5.48 12.00
CA THR A 236 -6.85 -6.48 11.41
C THR A 236 -6.13 -7.63 10.70
N SER A 237 -4.90 -7.40 10.25
CA SER A 237 -4.04 -8.41 9.60
C SER A 237 -3.06 -9.08 10.55
N PHE A 238 -3.22 -8.95 11.87
CA PHE A 238 -2.26 -9.45 12.85
C PHE A 238 -1.96 -10.95 12.66
N GLY A 239 -2.99 -11.80 12.53
CA GLY A 239 -2.82 -13.24 12.32
C GLY A 239 -2.08 -13.58 11.02
N LEU A 240 -2.39 -12.88 9.92
CA LEU A 240 -1.69 -13.05 8.64
C LEU A 240 -0.23 -12.59 8.72
N THR A 241 0.02 -11.46 9.36
CA THR A 241 1.39 -10.94 9.56
C THR A 241 2.20 -11.91 10.41
N LEU A 242 1.60 -12.46 11.46
CA LEU A 242 2.22 -13.47 12.32
C LEU A 242 2.53 -14.75 11.56
N ALA A 243 1.58 -15.26 10.76
CA ALA A 243 1.79 -16.44 9.92
C ALA A 243 2.96 -16.22 8.93
N SER A 244 2.99 -15.07 8.26
CA SER A 244 4.07 -14.72 7.32
C SER A 244 5.44 -14.64 8.00
N TYR A 245 5.49 -14.04 9.19
CA TYR A 245 6.71 -13.94 9.99
C TYR A 245 7.24 -15.30 10.43
N ILE A 246 6.33 -16.17 10.89
CA ILE A 246 6.67 -17.54 11.31
C ILE A 246 7.10 -18.40 10.11
N ALA A 247 6.39 -18.28 8.98
CA ALA A 247 6.56 -19.15 7.82
C ALA A 247 8.00 -19.14 7.29
N SER A 248 8.66 -17.99 7.23
CA SER A 248 10.04 -17.87 6.73
C SER A 248 11.00 -18.77 7.53
N CYS A 249 10.98 -18.68 8.84
CA CYS A 249 11.84 -19.47 9.72
C CYS A 249 11.40 -20.95 9.77
N TRP A 250 10.09 -21.20 9.91
CA TRP A 250 9.54 -22.54 10.06
C TRP A 250 9.71 -23.41 8.81
N ASN A 251 9.65 -22.81 7.62
CA ASN A 251 9.91 -23.53 6.35
C ASN A 251 11.33 -24.09 6.25
N HIS A 252 12.26 -23.52 7.01
CA HIS A 252 13.65 -23.98 7.12
C HIS A 252 13.92 -24.75 8.42
N ASP A 253 12.87 -25.34 9.04
CA ASP A 253 12.92 -26.14 10.26
C ASP A 253 13.35 -25.35 11.53
N GLY A 254 13.25 -24.02 11.51
CA GLY A 254 13.43 -23.19 12.70
C GLY A 254 12.25 -23.33 13.68
N ASP A 255 12.50 -23.11 14.96
CA ASP A 255 11.48 -23.25 16.02
C ASP A 255 10.57 -22.01 16.08
N PRO A 256 9.28 -22.12 15.69
CA PRO A 256 8.35 -21.01 15.75
C PRO A 256 8.06 -20.53 17.18
N VAL A 257 8.21 -21.37 18.20
CA VAL A 257 7.98 -20.98 19.60
C VAL A 257 9.07 -20.03 20.07
N HIS A 258 10.32 -20.33 19.79
CA HIS A 258 11.42 -19.40 20.09
C HIS A 258 11.31 -18.08 19.35
N LEU A 259 10.84 -18.10 18.11
CA LEU A 259 10.62 -16.89 17.32
C LEU A 259 9.57 -15.96 17.94
N LEU A 260 8.56 -16.53 18.62
CA LEU A 260 7.49 -15.77 19.29
C LEU A 260 7.89 -15.20 20.65
N GLN A 261 9.01 -15.66 21.25
CA GLN A 261 9.51 -15.20 22.54
C GLN A 261 10.27 -13.87 22.41
N ILE A 262 9.60 -12.83 21.88
CA ILE A 262 10.22 -11.52 21.60
C ILE A 262 10.75 -10.86 22.90
N SER A 263 10.02 -10.98 24.00
CA SER A 263 10.46 -10.42 25.30
C SER A 263 11.77 -11.03 25.79
N ASP A 264 11.96 -12.32 25.57
CA ASP A 264 13.22 -13.02 25.93
C ASP A 264 14.36 -12.56 25.02
N SER A 265 14.09 -12.41 23.73
CA SER A 265 15.05 -11.88 22.75
C SER A 265 15.49 -10.45 23.11
N VAL A 266 14.56 -9.57 23.49
CA VAL A 266 14.85 -8.21 23.95
C VAL A 266 15.69 -8.23 25.23
N SER A 267 15.37 -9.14 26.18
CA SER A 267 16.11 -9.28 27.44
C SER A 267 17.54 -9.76 27.21
N LYS A 268 17.72 -10.77 26.37
CA LYS A 268 19.02 -11.28 25.94
C LYS A 268 19.86 -10.22 25.23
N PHE A 269 19.20 -9.42 24.34
CA PHE A 269 19.85 -8.33 23.62
C PHE A 269 20.39 -7.26 24.60
N ARG A 270 19.56 -6.80 25.55
CA ARG A 270 20.00 -5.87 26.61
C ARG A 270 21.13 -6.41 27.44
N GLN A 271 21.10 -7.70 27.79
CA GLN A 271 22.16 -8.35 28.52
C GLN A 271 23.47 -8.40 27.71
N ALA A 272 23.39 -8.78 26.42
CA ALA A 272 24.56 -8.82 25.54
C ALA A 272 25.25 -7.45 25.41
N LEU A 273 24.46 -6.37 25.28
CA LEU A 273 24.98 -4.98 25.25
C LEU A 273 25.69 -4.60 26.57
N LYS A 274 25.15 -5.06 27.71
CA LYS A 274 25.73 -4.78 29.03
C LYS A 274 27.03 -5.55 29.25
N GLU A 275 27.08 -6.80 28.82
CA GLU A 275 28.26 -7.68 28.98
C GLU A 275 29.38 -7.31 28.01
N ASN A 276 29.04 -6.89 26.79
CA ASN A 276 30.01 -6.48 25.80
C ASN A 276 29.60 -5.11 25.19
N PRO A 277 30.22 -4.00 25.63
CA PRO A 277 29.93 -2.67 25.07
C PRO A 277 30.20 -2.54 23.54
N ARG A 278 30.99 -3.46 22.99
CA ARG A 278 31.27 -3.51 21.53
C ARG A 278 30.41 -4.54 20.77
N PHE A 279 29.41 -5.12 21.44
CA PHE A 279 28.59 -6.21 20.87
C PHE A 279 28.09 -5.90 19.43
N LEU A 280 27.55 -4.73 19.21
CA LEU A 280 27.07 -4.34 17.88
C LEU A 280 28.20 -4.07 16.89
N GLN A 281 29.31 -3.42 17.35
CA GLN A 281 30.48 -3.17 16.49
C GLN A 281 31.15 -4.47 16.06
N ASP A 282 31.21 -5.47 16.93
CA ASP A 282 31.75 -6.80 16.63
C ASP A 282 30.89 -7.52 15.57
N LYS A 283 29.55 -7.34 15.62
CA LYS A 283 28.65 -7.83 14.56
C LYS A 283 28.90 -7.12 13.24
N VAL A 284 29.07 -5.78 13.24
CA VAL A 284 29.39 -5.01 12.01
C VAL A 284 30.73 -5.46 11.43
N GLN A 285 31.76 -5.65 12.27
CA GLN A 285 33.05 -6.16 11.84
C GLN A 285 32.91 -7.52 11.12
N ARG A 286 32.20 -8.47 11.76
CA ARG A 286 32.06 -9.85 11.26
C ARG A 286 31.21 -9.91 9.98
N TYR A 287 30.01 -9.31 9.99
CA TYR A 287 29.00 -9.51 8.94
C TYR A 287 29.12 -8.58 7.76
N PHE A 288 29.84 -7.47 7.88
CA PHE A 288 30.00 -6.49 6.81
C PHE A 288 31.47 -6.28 6.41
N LYS A 289 32.35 -5.98 7.35
CA LYS A 289 33.76 -5.66 7.01
C LYS A 289 34.53 -6.89 6.52
N GLU A 290 34.41 -8.00 7.26
CA GLU A 290 35.16 -9.26 6.99
C GLU A 290 34.41 -10.19 6.04
N ASN A 291 33.16 -9.91 5.74
CA ASN A 291 32.32 -10.76 4.90
C ASN A 291 32.72 -10.67 3.43
N THR A 292 33.14 -11.81 2.86
CA THR A 292 33.50 -11.95 1.46
C THR A 292 32.31 -12.28 0.57
N HIS A 293 31.19 -12.77 1.14
CA HIS A 293 29.96 -13.00 0.38
C HIS A 293 29.15 -11.70 0.29
N ARG A 294 29.62 -10.79 -0.54
CA ARG A 294 28.97 -9.51 -0.85
C ARG A 294 28.89 -9.30 -2.34
N LEU A 295 27.75 -8.80 -2.77
CA LEU A 295 27.43 -8.45 -4.15
C LEU A 295 27.27 -6.95 -4.29
N THR A 296 28.02 -6.33 -5.18
CA THR A 296 27.74 -4.99 -5.68
C THR A 296 26.93 -5.13 -6.97
N LEU A 297 25.66 -4.75 -6.92
CA LEU A 297 24.78 -4.76 -8.10
C LEU A 297 24.49 -3.33 -8.53
N SER A 298 24.70 -3.04 -9.81
CA SER A 298 24.30 -1.77 -10.43
C SER A 298 23.26 -2.01 -11.51
N MET A 299 22.33 -1.07 -11.70
CA MET A 299 21.33 -1.08 -12.76
C MET A 299 21.27 0.29 -13.42
N SER A 300 21.28 0.32 -14.75
CA SER A 300 21.24 1.55 -15.54
C SER A 300 20.11 1.52 -16.58
N PRO A 301 19.51 2.68 -16.92
CA PRO A 301 18.49 2.75 -17.96
C PRO A 301 19.11 2.50 -19.35
N ASN A 302 18.36 1.78 -20.19
CA ASN A 302 18.72 1.51 -21.58
C ASN A 302 17.49 1.71 -22.47
N GLU A 303 17.56 2.65 -23.40
CA GLU A 303 16.47 2.96 -24.35
C GLU A 303 16.03 1.74 -25.19
N ALA A 304 16.95 0.84 -25.49
CA ALA A 304 16.67 -0.38 -26.27
C ALA A 304 16.18 -1.55 -25.41
N TYR A 305 15.99 -1.38 -24.08
CA TYR A 305 15.68 -2.47 -23.17
C TYR A 305 14.42 -3.24 -23.57
N LEU A 306 13.31 -2.55 -23.80
CA LEU A 306 12.03 -3.16 -24.17
C LEU A 306 12.07 -3.79 -25.56
N GLU A 307 12.79 -3.16 -26.52
CA GLU A 307 12.99 -3.70 -27.86
C GLU A 307 13.80 -5.00 -27.81
N ASN A 308 14.88 -5.01 -27.02
CA ASN A 308 15.72 -6.19 -26.84
C ASN A 308 14.95 -7.35 -26.19
N GLN A 309 14.12 -7.07 -25.18
CA GLN A 309 13.24 -8.09 -24.59
C GLN A 309 12.23 -8.64 -25.60
N ALA A 310 11.54 -7.78 -26.34
CA ALA A 310 10.57 -8.21 -27.33
C ALA A 310 11.22 -9.04 -28.43
N LYS A 311 12.43 -8.67 -28.87
CA LYS A 311 13.20 -9.42 -29.85
C LYS A 311 13.62 -10.79 -29.32
N ALA A 312 14.10 -10.90 -28.09
CA ALA A 312 14.47 -12.17 -27.48
C ALA A 312 13.28 -13.12 -27.35
N GLU A 313 12.10 -12.61 -26.98
CA GLU A 313 10.86 -13.38 -26.92
C GLU A 313 10.43 -13.86 -28.32
N GLU A 314 10.47 -13.00 -29.33
CA GLU A 314 10.13 -13.35 -30.71
C GLU A 314 11.08 -14.42 -31.26
N GLU A 315 12.39 -14.25 -31.07
CA GLU A 315 13.39 -15.24 -31.47
C GLU A 315 13.16 -16.59 -30.81
N LYS A 316 12.86 -16.62 -29.50
CA LYS A 316 12.52 -17.84 -28.77
C LYS A 316 11.26 -18.50 -29.33
N LEU A 317 10.21 -17.71 -29.60
CA LEU A 317 8.97 -18.20 -30.19
C LEU A 317 9.21 -18.80 -31.58
N GLN A 318 9.96 -18.12 -32.45
CA GLN A 318 10.27 -18.57 -33.78
C GLN A 318 11.10 -19.87 -33.76
N GLN A 319 12.07 -20.01 -32.87
CA GLN A 319 12.83 -21.25 -32.69
C GLN A 319 11.90 -22.41 -32.30
N LYS A 320 10.96 -22.19 -31.36
CA LYS A 320 9.95 -23.19 -30.98
C LYS A 320 9.05 -23.56 -32.15
N ILE A 321 8.53 -22.60 -32.89
CA ILE A 321 7.67 -22.84 -34.06
C ILE A 321 8.40 -23.66 -35.14
N GLN A 322 9.68 -23.33 -35.40
CA GLN A 322 10.50 -24.03 -36.37
C GLN A 322 10.78 -25.47 -35.96
N SER A 323 10.84 -25.76 -34.66
CA SER A 323 11.08 -27.14 -34.17
C SER A 323 9.84 -28.04 -34.22
N LEU A 324 8.62 -27.47 -34.41
CA LEU A 324 7.36 -28.23 -34.45
C LEU A 324 7.21 -28.97 -35.79
N SER A 325 6.92 -30.27 -35.74
CA SER A 325 6.41 -31.02 -36.88
C SER A 325 4.98 -30.63 -37.27
N ASP A 326 4.51 -31.04 -38.42
CA ASP A 326 3.12 -30.81 -38.84
C ASP A 326 2.10 -31.54 -37.92
N SER A 327 2.49 -32.64 -37.29
CA SER A 327 1.68 -33.27 -36.23
C SER A 327 1.61 -32.43 -34.99
N ASP A 328 2.75 -31.94 -34.50
CA ASP A 328 2.81 -31.10 -33.30
C ASP A 328 1.99 -29.79 -33.45
N ARG A 329 2.03 -29.21 -34.67
CA ARG A 329 1.24 -28.00 -34.98
C ARG A 329 -0.26 -28.26 -34.89
N ARG A 330 -0.71 -29.43 -35.38
CA ARG A 330 -2.11 -29.86 -35.27
C ARG A 330 -2.50 -30.11 -33.83
N ASP A 331 -1.66 -30.81 -33.08
CA ASP A 331 -1.90 -31.08 -31.65
C ASP A 331 -1.99 -29.81 -30.83
N VAL A 332 -1.12 -28.81 -31.08
CA VAL A 332 -1.17 -27.49 -30.43
C VAL A 332 -2.48 -26.75 -30.77
N TYR A 333 -2.90 -26.82 -32.06
CA TYR A 333 -4.15 -26.20 -32.49
C TYR A 333 -5.39 -26.83 -31.83
N GLU A 334 -5.44 -28.18 -31.82
CA GLU A 334 -6.53 -28.95 -31.20
C GLU A 334 -6.61 -28.68 -29.69
N LYS A 335 -5.48 -28.71 -28.96
CA LYS A 335 -5.40 -28.35 -27.55
C LYS A 335 -5.83 -26.89 -27.28
N GLY A 336 -5.52 -25.99 -28.22
CA GLY A 336 -6.01 -24.58 -28.14
C GLY A 336 -7.53 -24.50 -28.22
N LEU A 337 -8.17 -25.29 -29.10
CA LEU A 337 -9.62 -25.38 -29.20
C LEU A 337 -10.26 -26.02 -27.94
N GLU A 338 -9.63 -27.06 -27.40
CA GLU A 338 -10.06 -27.70 -26.15
C GLU A 338 -9.98 -26.71 -24.98
N LEU A 339 -8.91 -25.93 -24.90
CA LEU A 339 -8.75 -24.90 -23.88
C LEU A 339 -9.82 -23.81 -23.96
N LEU A 340 -10.11 -23.32 -25.17
CA LEU A 340 -11.20 -22.35 -25.39
C LEU A 340 -12.56 -22.92 -24.99
N ALA A 341 -12.82 -24.18 -25.30
CA ALA A 341 -14.04 -24.85 -24.87
C ALA A 341 -14.11 -25.02 -23.36
N ALA A 342 -13.00 -25.41 -22.72
CA ALA A 342 -12.92 -25.54 -21.27
C ALA A 342 -13.12 -24.20 -20.53
N GLN A 343 -12.55 -23.11 -21.03
CA GLN A 343 -12.75 -21.76 -20.50
C GLN A 343 -14.21 -21.26 -20.60
N SER A 344 -14.96 -21.79 -21.58
CA SER A 344 -16.39 -21.44 -21.77
C SER A 344 -17.34 -22.36 -21.03
N LYS A 345 -16.85 -23.45 -20.43
CA LYS A 345 -17.65 -24.43 -19.72
C LYS A 345 -17.96 -23.99 -18.31
N THR A 346 -19.24 -23.99 -17.94
CA THR A 346 -19.65 -23.81 -16.55
C THR A 346 -19.16 -25.01 -15.73
N GLN A 347 -18.39 -24.76 -14.68
CA GLN A 347 -17.93 -25.80 -13.76
C GLN A 347 -19.01 -26.09 -12.70
N ASP A 348 -19.23 -27.37 -12.38
CA ASP A 348 -20.05 -27.77 -11.27
C ASP A 348 -19.27 -27.63 -9.95
N ALA A 349 -19.62 -26.62 -9.18
CA ALA A 349 -19.00 -26.32 -7.87
C ALA A 349 -19.77 -26.96 -6.69
N SER A 350 -20.76 -27.82 -6.93
CA SER A 350 -21.61 -28.38 -5.87
C SER A 350 -20.85 -29.27 -4.87
N CYS A 351 -19.66 -29.74 -5.22
CA CYS A 351 -18.80 -30.50 -4.31
C CYS A 351 -18.05 -29.63 -3.29
N LEU A 352 -18.05 -28.31 -3.46
CA LEU A 352 -17.36 -27.40 -2.54
C LEU A 352 -18.32 -26.98 -1.41
N PRO A 353 -17.83 -26.94 -0.14
CA PRO A 353 -18.61 -26.33 0.92
C PRO A 353 -18.82 -24.84 0.61
N ALA A 354 -20.06 -24.38 0.70
CA ALA A 354 -20.42 -23.00 0.39
C ALA A 354 -21.11 -22.36 1.60
N LEU A 355 -20.67 -21.15 1.92
CA LEU A 355 -21.39 -20.28 2.84
C LEU A 355 -22.69 -19.84 2.18
N MET A 356 -23.78 -19.82 2.94
CA MET A 356 -25.08 -19.37 2.46
C MET A 356 -25.35 -17.93 2.92
N VAL A 357 -26.14 -17.18 2.16
CA VAL A 357 -26.57 -15.84 2.59
C VAL A 357 -27.34 -15.88 3.91
N SER A 358 -28.02 -17.00 4.21
CA SER A 358 -28.72 -17.24 5.49
C SER A 358 -27.78 -17.39 6.68
N ASP A 359 -26.50 -17.67 6.47
CA ASP A 359 -25.51 -17.83 7.54
C ASP A 359 -24.96 -16.47 7.99
N ILE A 360 -25.25 -15.41 7.22
CA ILE A 360 -24.79 -14.06 7.50
C ILE A 360 -25.68 -13.42 8.57
N GLU A 361 -25.06 -12.93 9.66
CA GLU A 361 -25.77 -12.23 10.73
C GLU A 361 -26.54 -11.03 10.17
N PRO A 362 -27.87 -10.93 10.38
CA PRO A 362 -28.69 -9.84 9.84
C PRO A 362 -28.35 -8.47 10.40
N THR A 363 -27.83 -8.41 11.63
CA THR A 363 -27.54 -7.17 12.36
C THR A 363 -26.05 -6.92 12.48
N ILE A 364 -25.65 -5.66 12.41
CA ILE A 364 -24.25 -5.27 12.65
C ILE A 364 -24.00 -5.03 14.13
N PRO A 365 -22.79 -5.27 14.63
CA PRO A 365 -22.40 -4.86 15.97
C PRO A 365 -22.31 -3.33 16.06
N ILE A 366 -22.97 -2.75 17.05
CA ILE A 366 -22.91 -1.30 17.31
C ILE A 366 -21.60 -0.96 18.02
N THR A 367 -20.92 0.10 17.54
CA THR A 367 -19.72 0.62 18.18
C THR A 367 -20.08 1.83 19.06
N PRO A 368 -20.09 1.69 20.40
CA PRO A 368 -20.37 2.81 21.28
C PRO A 368 -19.32 3.91 21.12
N VAL A 369 -19.78 5.15 20.98
CA VAL A 369 -18.94 6.34 20.98
C VAL A 369 -19.57 7.42 21.85
N GLU A 370 -18.76 8.08 22.65
CA GLU A 370 -19.18 9.23 23.46
C GLU A 370 -18.74 10.53 22.79
N MET A 371 -19.62 11.52 22.77
CA MET A 371 -19.31 12.82 22.21
C MET A 371 -19.05 13.81 23.33
N GLY A 372 -17.92 14.49 23.24
CA GLY A 372 -17.53 15.54 24.20
C GLY A 372 -16.82 16.68 23.49
N THR A 373 -16.14 17.50 24.27
CA THR A 373 -15.35 18.64 23.81
C THR A 373 -14.01 18.69 24.54
N ALA A 374 -12.96 19.13 23.82
CA ALA A 374 -11.70 19.50 24.37
C ALA A 374 -11.47 20.99 24.02
N GLY A 375 -11.43 21.88 25.04
CA GLY A 375 -11.58 23.30 24.78
C GLY A 375 -12.93 23.61 24.11
N ARG A 376 -12.90 24.04 22.85
CA ARG A 376 -14.10 24.29 22.03
C ARG A 376 -14.23 23.29 20.86
N ILE A 377 -13.33 22.30 20.77
CA ILE A 377 -13.24 21.40 19.66
C ILE A 377 -14.04 20.13 19.96
N PRO A 378 -14.95 19.70 19.06
CA PRO A 378 -15.69 18.45 19.22
C PRO A 378 -14.75 17.25 19.24
N VAL A 379 -14.97 16.31 20.15
CA VAL A 379 -14.17 15.08 20.28
C VAL A 379 -15.09 13.87 20.33
N GLN A 380 -14.79 12.87 19.55
CA GLN A 380 -15.36 11.53 19.62
C GLN A 380 -14.45 10.64 20.48
N TYR A 381 -14.97 10.15 21.59
CA TYR A 381 -14.31 9.17 22.45
C TYR A 381 -14.84 7.78 22.16
N CYS A 382 -13.95 6.83 21.93
CA CYS A 382 -14.28 5.44 21.64
C CYS A 382 -13.47 4.53 22.56
N GLU A 383 -14.12 4.00 23.59
CA GLU A 383 -13.50 3.06 24.53
C GLU A 383 -13.32 1.70 23.86
N GLN A 384 -12.09 1.22 23.83
CA GLN A 384 -11.71 -0.04 23.16
C GLN A 384 -10.60 -0.77 23.91
N PRO A 385 -10.48 -2.09 23.79
CA PRO A 385 -9.38 -2.87 24.35
C PRO A 385 -8.08 -2.65 23.56
N THR A 386 -7.48 -1.46 23.69
CA THR A 386 -6.32 -1.02 22.92
C THR A 386 -4.98 -1.51 23.47
N ASN A 387 -4.97 -2.43 24.42
CA ASN A 387 -3.78 -2.99 25.04
C ASN A 387 -2.78 -1.96 25.58
N GLY A 388 -3.31 -0.88 26.18
CA GLY A 388 -2.48 0.21 26.74
C GLY A 388 -1.95 1.20 25.70
N MET A 389 -2.53 1.20 24.48
CA MET A 389 -2.26 2.19 23.46
C MET A 389 -3.32 3.30 23.45
N VAL A 390 -2.92 4.51 23.12
CA VAL A 390 -3.82 5.64 22.80
C VAL A 390 -3.64 5.99 21.33
N TYR A 391 -4.75 6.09 20.61
CA TYR A 391 -4.80 6.54 19.22
C TYR A 391 -5.51 7.89 19.14
N PHE A 392 -4.80 8.87 18.63
CA PHE A 392 -5.31 10.25 18.46
C PHE A 392 -5.44 10.60 17.00
N ARG A 393 -6.58 11.20 16.63
CA ARG A 393 -6.83 11.73 15.30
C ARG A 393 -7.45 13.11 15.38
N ALA A 394 -7.06 13.99 14.46
CA ALA A 394 -7.70 15.30 14.33
C ALA A 394 -7.91 15.61 12.85
N MET A 395 -9.14 15.95 12.47
CA MET A 395 -9.49 16.43 11.14
C MET A 395 -9.49 17.95 11.16
N CYS A 396 -8.67 18.58 10.33
CA CYS A 396 -8.57 20.02 10.17
C CYS A 396 -9.03 20.41 8.76
N SER A 397 -10.05 21.29 8.68
CA SER A 397 -10.65 21.72 7.41
C SER A 397 -9.69 22.58 6.59
N LEU A 398 -9.68 22.36 5.26
CA LEU A 398 -9.00 23.19 4.26
C LEU A 398 -9.95 24.23 3.61
N ASN A 399 -11.17 24.41 4.11
CA ASN A 399 -12.19 25.25 3.48
C ASN A 399 -11.81 26.73 3.36
N THR A 400 -10.91 27.21 4.19
CA THR A 400 -10.39 28.60 4.12
C THR A 400 -9.08 28.71 3.34
N LEU A 401 -8.54 27.59 2.83
CA LEU A 401 -7.27 27.58 2.09
C LEU A 401 -7.48 28.16 0.69
N PRO A 402 -6.70 29.17 0.27
CA PRO A 402 -6.70 29.68 -1.11
C PRO A 402 -6.43 28.60 -2.16
N GLU A 403 -7.06 28.69 -3.32
CA GLU A 403 -6.96 27.68 -4.38
C GLU A 403 -5.53 27.47 -4.86
N ASP A 404 -4.71 28.55 -4.94
CA ASP A 404 -3.30 28.50 -5.34
C ASP A 404 -2.42 27.69 -4.38
N LEU A 405 -2.88 27.48 -3.14
CA LEU A 405 -2.15 26.73 -2.11
C LEU A 405 -2.59 25.26 -2.02
N LYS A 406 -3.72 24.87 -2.60
CA LYS A 406 -4.24 23.51 -2.43
C LYS A 406 -3.30 22.45 -2.95
N ILE A 407 -2.68 22.68 -4.11
CA ILE A 407 -1.75 21.70 -4.71
C ILE A 407 -0.50 21.44 -3.85
N TYR A 408 -0.15 22.40 -2.97
CA TYR A 408 0.96 22.23 -2.01
C TYR A 408 0.55 21.49 -0.73
N ALA A 409 -0.74 21.24 -0.50
CA ALA A 409 -1.21 20.63 0.74
C ALA A 409 -0.64 19.19 0.96
N PRO A 410 -0.53 18.31 -0.05
CA PRO A 410 0.13 17.03 0.15
C PRO A 410 1.61 17.15 0.54
N LEU A 411 2.34 18.04 -0.10
CA LEU A 411 3.74 18.31 0.25
C LEU A 411 3.85 18.85 1.69
N PHE A 412 3.01 19.80 2.07
CA PHE A 412 2.95 20.29 3.45
C PHE A 412 2.76 19.13 4.44
N CYS A 413 1.83 18.22 4.18
CA CYS A 413 1.58 17.05 5.02
C CYS A 413 2.79 16.13 5.13
N SER A 414 3.51 15.94 4.05
CA SER A 414 4.68 15.03 4.01
C SER A 414 5.91 15.57 4.75
N VAL A 415 6.04 16.89 4.88
CA VAL A 415 7.25 17.53 5.41
C VAL A 415 7.13 18.08 6.83
N ILE A 416 5.95 18.52 7.29
CA ILE A 416 5.82 19.25 8.54
C ILE A 416 6.30 18.47 9.78
N THR A 417 6.14 17.16 9.81
CA THR A 417 6.63 16.30 10.89
C THR A 417 8.11 15.91 10.73
N LYS A 418 8.80 16.43 9.72
CA LYS A 418 10.17 16.04 9.33
C LYS A 418 11.13 17.23 9.19
N MET A 419 10.68 18.46 9.49
CA MET A 419 11.47 19.68 9.30
C MET A 419 12.14 20.23 10.58
N GLY A 420 11.75 19.74 11.75
CA GLY A 420 12.15 20.30 13.04
C GLY A 420 11.06 21.22 13.64
N CYS A 421 11.11 21.44 14.95
CA CYS A 421 10.15 22.30 15.65
C CYS A 421 10.70 22.82 16.99
N GLY A 422 10.32 24.05 17.37
CA GLY A 422 10.70 24.66 18.63
C GLY A 422 12.23 24.77 18.77
N SER A 423 12.78 24.11 19.77
CA SER A 423 14.25 24.02 20.00
C SER A 423 14.88 22.78 19.33
N LEU A 424 14.07 21.90 18.72
CA LEU A 424 14.51 20.63 18.14
C LEU A 424 14.79 20.81 16.64
N ASP A 425 15.99 20.45 16.20
CA ASP A 425 16.23 20.25 14.77
C ASP A 425 15.46 19.01 14.26
N TYR A 426 15.49 18.76 12.95
CA TYR A 426 14.72 17.64 12.35
C TYR A 426 15.19 16.26 12.84
N ARG A 427 16.47 16.09 13.20
CA ARG A 427 17.00 14.84 13.75
C ARG A 427 16.54 14.62 15.18
N GLN A 428 16.63 15.66 16.01
CA GLN A 428 16.17 15.63 17.40
C GLN A 428 14.65 15.41 17.46
N GLN A 429 13.89 16.06 16.56
CA GLN A 429 12.44 15.82 16.45
C GLN A 429 12.15 14.37 16.09
N ALA A 430 12.80 13.81 15.08
CA ALA A 430 12.62 12.40 14.69
C ALA A 430 12.93 11.45 15.85
N GLN A 431 14.02 11.71 16.59
CA GLN A 431 14.40 10.94 17.78
C GLN A 431 13.32 10.98 18.87
N GLN A 432 12.76 12.15 19.13
CA GLN A 432 11.68 12.28 20.13
C GLN A 432 10.39 11.59 19.67
N ILE A 433 10.04 11.67 18.40
CA ILE A 433 8.90 10.93 17.85
C ILE A 433 9.11 9.42 18.06
N ASP A 434 10.28 8.90 17.73
CA ASP A 434 10.63 7.48 17.89
C ASP A 434 10.64 6.99 19.35
N LEU A 435 11.13 7.82 20.28
CA LEU A 435 11.18 7.51 21.72
C LEU A 435 9.83 7.59 22.43
N LYS A 436 8.88 8.37 21.89
CA LYS A 436 7.67 8.74 22.63
C LYS A 436 6.38 8.30 21.96
N THR A 437 6.42 7.91 20.69
CA THR A 437 5.21 7.63 19.91
C THR A 437 5.35 6.38 19.05
N GLY A 438 4.22 5.89 18.56
CA GLY A 438 4.14 4.87 17.50
C GLY A 438 4.17 5.47 16.10
N GLY A 439 4.53 6.75 16.00
CA GLY A 439 4.55 7.52 14.77
C GLY A 439 3.56 8.68 14.79
N MET A 440 3.91 9.73 14.04
CA MET A 440 3.10 10.94 13.84
C MET A 440 3.03 11.23 12.36
N SER A 441 1.84 11.34 11.81
CA SER A 441 1.64 11.58 10.38
C SER A 441 0.50 12.56 10.11
N ILE A 442 0.57 13.21 8.96
CA ILE A 442 -0.48 14.08 8.44
C ILE A 442 -0.73 13.67 6.99
N SER A 443 -2.00 13.60 6.60
CA SER A 443 -2.40 13.29 5.23
C SER A 443 -3.56 14.18 4.79
N THR A 444 -3.61 14.48 3.49
CA THR A 444 -4.77 15.16 2.89
C THR A 444 -5.97 14.23 2.85
N GLN A 445 -7.16 14.79 3.06
CA GLN A 445 -8.43 14.07 3.01
C GLN A 445 -9.40 14.79 2.08
N VAL A 446 -10.02 14.03 1.20
CA VAL A 446 -11.17 14.46 0.40
C VAL A 446 -12.25 13.40 0.55
N ILE A 447 -13.32 13.76 1.22
CA ILE A 447 -14.35 12.81 1.66
C ILE A 447 -15.70 13.21 1.05
N PRO A 448 -16.17 12.52 -0.01
CA PRO A 448 -17.50 12.73 -0.57
C PRO A 448 -18.59 12.60 0.50
N ASP A 449 -19.68 13.34 0.36
CA ASP A 449 -20.81 13.17 1.25
C ASP A 449 -21.57 11.88 0.94
N SER A 450 -22.02 11.19 1.99
CA SER A 450 -22.73 9.93 1.88
C SER A 450 -24.13 10.02 1.28
N ALA A 451 -24.70 11.25 1.16
CA ALA A 451 -26.05 11.48 0.69
C ALA A 451 -26.11 12.33 -0.61
N GLN A 452 -25.08 13.12 -0.92
CA GLN A 452 -25.09 14.04 -2.06
C GLN A 452 -23.74 14.06 -2.77
N LEU A 453 -23.74 13.75 -4.07
CA LEU A 453 -22.52 13.61 -4.88
C LEU A 453 -21.80 14.93 -5.15
N ASP A 454 -22.49 16.07 -5.02
CA ASP A 454 -21.93 17.41 -5.25
C ASP A 454 -21.44 18.07 -3.95
N MET A 455 -21.47 17.31 -2.87
CA MET A 455 -21.00 17.73 -1.56
C MET A 455 -19.83 16.86 -1.10
N TYR A 456 -18.86 17.50 -0.46
CA TYR A 456 -17.68 16.82 0.07
C TYR A 456 -17.04 17.62 1.21
N GLU A 457 -16.22 16.97 1.97
CA GLU A 457 -15.32 17.59 2.94
C GLU A 457 -13.88 17.51 2.44
N GLN A 458 -13.13 18.61 2.60
CA GLN A 458 -11.71 18.66 2.33
C GLN A 458 -10.94 19.06 3.59
N GLY A 459 -9.84 18.37 3.87
CA GLY A 459 -9.06 18.66 5.06
C GLY A 459 -7.74 17.93 5.10
N VAL A 460 -7.10 18.02 6.25
CA VAL A 460 -5.96 17.19 6.61
C VAL A 460 -6.30 16.38 7.86
N LEU A 461 -5.90 15.14 7.88
CA LEU A 461 -6.01 14.23 9.00
C LEU A 461 -4.65 14.09 9.69
N LEU A 462 -4.59 14.49 10.94
CA LEU A 462 -3.49 14.18 11.84
C LEU A 462 -3.75 12.80 12.44
N PHE A 463 -2.72 11.98 12.47
CA PHE A 463 -2.74 10.69 13.12
C PHE A 463 -1.49 10.51 13.99
N SER A 464 -1.67 10.00 15.19
CA SER A 464 -0.59 9.53 16.04
C SER A 464 -1.08 8.47 17.02
N SER A 465 -0.16 7.65 17.50
CA SER A 465 -0.40 6.68 18.56
C SER A 465 0.75 6.69 19.56
N CYS A 466 0.48 6.28 20.79
CA CYS A 466 1.51 6.13 21.82
C CYS A 466 1.06 5.14 22.89
N LEU A 467 2.01 4.71 23.72
CA LEU A 467 1.66 4.07 24.97
C LEU A 467 1.01 5.08 25.94
N GLU A 468 0.07 4.65 26.77
CA GLU A 468 -0.66 5.52 27.70
C GLU A 468 0.27 6.42 28.55
N ARG A 469 1.44 5.89 28.96
CA ARG A 469 2.44 6.65 29.72
C ARG A 469 3.06 7.82 28.96
N ASN A 470 3.06 7.75 27.62
CA ASN A 470 3.71 8.72 26.74
C ASN A 470 2.72 9.76 26.15
N LEU A 471 1.44 9.70 26.53
CA LEU A 471 0.43 10.62 26.00
C LEU A 471 0.80 12.11 26.16
N PRO A 472 1.30 12.58 27.34
CA PRO A 472 1.73 13.97 27.47
C PRO A 472 2.84 14.36 26.49
N ASP A 473 3.82 13.49 26.28
CA ASP A 473 4.93 13.72 25.35
C ASP A 473 4.45 13.83 23.91
N MET A 474 3.56 12.91 23.47
CA MET A 474 2.97 12.93 22.13
C MET A 474 2.18 14.24 21.86
N LEU A 475 1.36 14.66 22.81
CA LEU A 475 0.60 15.91 22.70
C LEU A 475 1.51 17.15 22.68
N HIS A 476 2.58 17.14 23.49
CA HIS A 476 3.58 18.20 23.48
C HIS A 476 4.33 18.29 22.13
N LEU A 477 4.67 17.16 21.53
CA LEU A 477 5.27 17.12 20.18
C LEU A 477 4.34 17.75 19.14
N TRP A 478 3.04 17.41 19.15
CA TRP A 478 2.06 18.07 18.28
C TRP A 478 1.99 19.58 18.51
N SER A 479 1.95 20.02 19.77
CA SER A 479 1.96 21.43 20.10
C SER A 479 3.19 22.15 19.53
N SER A 480 4.38 21.57 19.69
CA SER A 480 5.64 22.11 19.17
C SER A 480 5.66 22.16 17.64
N ILE A 481 5.23 21.10 16.96
CA ILE A 481 5.16 21.01 15.49
C ILE A 481 4.24 22.10 14.93
N PHE A 482 3.09 22.36 15.56
CA PHE A 482 2.15 23.37 15.07
C PHE A 482 2.48 24.78 15.49
N ASN A 483 2.99 24.99 16.70
CA ASN A 483 3.29 26.34 17.17
C ASN A 483 4.56 26.90 16.53
N SER A 484 5.60 26.09 16.39
CA SER A 484 6.95 26.55 16.00
C SER A 484 7.65 25.59 15.01
N PRO A 485 7.06 25.28 13.85
CA PRO A 485 7.75 24.46 12.84
C PRO A 485 8.88 25.25 12.17
N HIS A 486 9.96 24.57 11.82
CA HIS A 486 11.07 25.12 11.09
C HIS A 486 10.82 25.00 9.58
N PHE A 487 10.36 26.09 8.93
CA PHE A 487 10.12 26.13 7.48
C PHE A 487 11.24 26.86 6.70
N ASP A 488 12.33 27.18 7.35
CA ASP A 488 13.45 27.95 6.81
C ASP A 488 14.66 27.10 6.35
N ASP A 489 14.61 25.79 6.58
CA ASP A 489 15.64 24.86 6.16
C ASP A 489 15.39 24.37 4.71
N GLU A 490 15.90 25.10 3.72
CA GLU A 490 15.77 24.76 2.30
C GLU A 490 16.48 23.45 1.94
N GLU A 491 17.65 23.20 2.55
CA GLU A 491 18.43 21.98 2.27
C GLU A 491 17.68 20.73 2.72
N ARG A 492 17.06 20.78 3.91
CA ARG A 492 16.21 19.72 4.40
C ARG A 492 14.97 19.52 3.53
N LEU A 493 14.30 20.59 3.14
CA LEU A 493 13.14 20.54 2.27
C LEU A 493 13.49 19.90 0.93
N ARG A 494 14.65 20.21 0.36
CA ARG A 494 15.10 19.64 -0.92
C ARG A 494 15.24 18.14 -0.86
N VAL A 495 15.84 17.61 0.21
CA VAL A 495 15.91 16.15 0.44
C VAL A 495 14.52 15.53 0.49
N LEU A 496 13.61 16.11 1.26
CA LEU A 496 12.23 15.58 1.41
C LEU A 496 11.43 15.63 0.11
N VAL A 497 11.62 16.67 -0.68
CA VAL A 497 11.00 16.83 -2.01
C VAL A 497 11.48 15.75 -2.96
N MET A 498 12.80 15.50 -3.01
CA MET A 498 13.37 14.47 -3.88
C MET A 498 12.84 13.08 -3.52
N MET A 499 12.86 12.74 -2.24
CA MET A 499 12.30 11.46 -1.75
C MET A 499 10.82 11.32 -2.10
N SER A 500 10.00 12.35 -1.83
CA SER A 500 8.56 12.30 -2.13
C SER A 500 8.27 12.21 -3.64
N ALA A 501 9.07 12.86 -4.47
CA ALA A 501 8.90 12.79 -5.92
C ALA A 501 9.28 11.39 -6.45
N GLN A 502 10.34 10.77 -5.91
CA GLN A 502 10.73 9.41 -6.26
C GLN A 502 9.67 8.38 -5.83
N GLU A 503 9.15 8.49 -4.61
CA GLU A 503 8.08 7.62 -4.10
C GLU A 503 6.83 7.68 -5.00
N LEU A 504 6.42 8.88 -5.42
CA LEU A 504 5.29 9.04 -6.34
C LEU A 504 5.57 8.46 -7.73
N ALA A 505 6.78 8.60 -8.24
CA ALA A 505 7.19 8.01 -9.52
C ALA A 505 7.13 6.48 -9.47
N ASN A 506 7.73 5.87 -8.45
CA ASN A 506 7.68 4.41 -8.23
C ASN A 506 6.24 3.91 -8.07
N GLY A 507 5.37 4.69 -7.43
CA GLY A 507 3.96 4.38 -7.21
C GLY A 507 3.17 4.15 -8.50
N ILE A 508 3.55 4.75 -9.63
CA ILE A 508 2.82 4.62 -10.90
C ILE A 508 2.96 3.19 -11.45
N SER A 509 4.16 2.64 -11.49
CA SER A 509 4.39 1.28 -11.98
C SER A 509 3.77 0.21 -11.08
N TYR A 510 3.76 0.45 -9.78
CA TYR A 510 3.18 -0.46 -8.80
C TYR A 510 1.64 -0.41 -8.75
N SER A 511 1.05 0.79 -8.78
CA SER A 511 -0.39 1.03 -8.56
C SER A 511 -1.06 1.84 -9.67
N GLY A 512 -0.60 1.75 -10.91
CA GLY A 512 -1.07 2.57 -12.03
C GLY A 512 -2.58 2.51 -12.28
N HIS A 513 -3.25 1.39 -11.95
CA HIS A 513 -4.71 1.28 -12.01
C HIS A 513 -5.42 2.26 -11.05
N MET A 514 -4.83 2.56 -9.88
CA MET A 514 -5.39 3.54 -8.95
C MET A 514 -5.27 4.95 -9.52
N TYR A 515 -4.13 5.29 -10.13
CA TYR A 515 -3.95 6.56 -10.85
C TYR A 515 -4.91 6.69 -12.03
N ALA A 516 -5.10 5.61 -12.80
CA ALA A 516 -6.07 5.57 -13.89
C ALA A 516 -7.50 5.80 -13.39
N MET A 517 -7.93 5.14 -12.31
CA MET A 517 -9.25 5.34 -11.70
C MET A 517 -9.43 6.76 -11.16
N THR A 518 -8.45 7.30 -10.46
CA THR A 518 -8.50 8.68 -9.95
C THR A 518 -8.64 9.67 -11.09
N ARG A 519 -7.88 9.48 -12.16
CA ARG A 519 -7.96 10.33 -13.37
C ARG A 519 -9.29 10.19 -14.10
N ALA A 520 -9.80 8.98 -14.26
CA ALA A 520 -11.10 8.73 -14.88
C ALA A 520 -12.25 9.36 -14.07
N GLY A 521 -12.15 9.36 -12.74
CA GLY A 521 -13.15 9.96 -11.85
C GLY A 521 -13.09 11.49 -11.75
N ARG A 522 -12.03 12.14 -12.24
CA ARG A 522 -11.75 13.57 -12.03
C ARG A 522 -12.91 14.49 -12.39
N SER A 523 -13.51 14.29 -13.55
CA SER A 523 -14.55 15.18 -14.11
C SER A 523 -15.97 14.82 -13.69
N LEU A 524 -16.14 13.85 -12.80
CA LEU A 524 -17.44 13.28 -12.46
C LEU A 524 -18.02 13.81 -11.16
N SER A 525 -17.19 14.38 -10.29
CA SER A 525 -17.63 15.04 -9.06
C SER A 525 -16.62 16.12 -8.63
N PRO A 526 -17.02 17.12 -7.83
CA PRO A 526 -16.09 18.10 -7.28
C PRO A 526 -14.99 17.45 -6.43
N ALA A 527 -15.32 16.38 -5.71
CA ALA A 527 -14.36 15.59 -4.95
C ALA A 527 -13.32 14.92 -5.87
N GLY A 528 -13.73 14.49 -7.07
CA GLY A 528 -12.84 13.85 -8.04
C GLY A 528 -11.72 14.76 -8.52
N GLU A 529 -11.99 16.05 -8.72
CA GLU A 529 -10.98 17.05 -9.08
C GLU A 529 -9.91 17.18 -8.00
N LEU A 530 -10.33 17.20 -6.73
CA LEU A 530 -9.38 17.28 -5.61
C LEU A 530 -8.61 15.98 -5.37
N HIS A 531 -9.23 14.83 -5.57
CA HIS A 531 -8.52 13.55 -5.50
C HIS A 531 -7.38 13.50 -6.53
N GLU A 532 -7.64 13.97 -7.75
CA GLU A 532 -6.61 14.06 -8.80
C GLU A 532 -5.50 15.06 -8.40
N MET A 533 -5.86 16.21 -7.86
CA MET A 533 -4.91 17.24 -7.42
C MET A 533 -4.04 16.77 -6.25
N PHE A 534 -4.57 15.98 -5.31
CA PHE A 534 -3.86 15.59 -4.08
C PHE A 534 -3.10 14.28 -4.19
N GLY A 535 -3.50 13.36 -5.05
CA GLY A 535 -2.90 12.03 -5.13
C GLY A 535 -2.93 11.39 -6.52
N GLY A 536 -3.33 12.12 -7.57
CA GLY A 536 -3.34 11.64 -8.95
C GLY A 536 -2.12 12.06 -9.76
N MET A 537 -2.20 11.90 -11.07
CA MET A 537 -1.13 12.24 -12.01
C MET A 537 -0.76 13.73 -12.00
N GLU A 538 -1.69 14.63 -11.65
CA GLU A 538 -1.39 16.06 -11.50
C GLU A 538 -0.45 16.31 -10.32
N GLN A 539 -0.60 15.58 -9.21
CA GLN A 539 0.31 15.66 -8.06
C GLN A 539 1.71 15.12 -8.42
N VAL A 540 1.77 13.99 -9.13
CA VAL A 540 3.05 13.43 -9.60
C VAL A 540 3.82 14.45 -10.44
N LYS A 541 3.15 15.05 -11.43
CA LYS A 541 3.74 16.09 -12.30
C LYS A 541 4.14 17.35 -11.53
N PHE A 542 3.33 17.73 -10.55
CA PHE A 542 3.64 18.87 -9.69
C PHE A 542 4.90 18.62 -8.87
N MET A 543 5.01 17.45 -8.22
CA MET A 543 6.16 17.09 -7.40
C MET A 543 7.43 16.95 -8.23
N LYS A 544 7.35 16.39 -9.44
CA LYS A 544 8.47 16.36 -10.38
C LYS A 544 8.96 17.78 -10.70
N ARG A 545 8.07 18.71 -11.04
CA ARG A 545 8.45 20.12 -11.27
C ARG A 545 9.11 20.78 -10.07
N ILE A 546 8.60 20.51 -8.84
CA ILE A 546 9.20 21.03 -7.62
C ILE A 546 10.62 20.46 -7.41
N ALA A 547 10.82 19.18 -7.69
CA ALA A 547 12.12 18.52 -7.58
C ALA A 547 13.18 19.11 -8.56
N GLU A 548 12.74 19.54 -9.75
CA GLU A 548 13.56 20.17 -10.78
C GLU A 548 13.90 21.65 -10.50
N MET A 549 13.23 22.30 -9.52
CA MET A 549 13.46 23.72 -9.21
C MET A 549 14.81 23.94 -8.53
N SER A 550 15.59 24.88 -9.02
CA SER A 550 16.84 25.31 -8.39
C SER A 550 16.61 26.12 -7.11
N ASP A 551 15.54 26.90 -7.03
CA ASP A 551 15.13 27.73 -5.86
C ASP A 551 13.79 27.23 -5.29
N LEU A 552 13.79 26.71 -4.07
CA LEU A 552 12.59 26.30 -3.35
C LEU A 552 11.95 27.41 -2.50
N GLY A 553 12.44 28.63 -2.60
CA GLY A 553 11.90 29.79 -1.88
C GLY A 553 10.36 29.98 -2.05
N PRO A 554 9.77 29.81 -3.24
CA PRO A 554 8.32 29.85 -3.42
C PRO A 554 7.58 28.79 -2.61
N VAL A 555 8.15 27.57 -2.51
CA VAL A 555 7.58 26.45 -1.73
C VAL A 555 7.67 26.79 -0.24
N LEU A 556 8.85 27.19 0.24
CA LEU A 556 9.07 27.59 1.64
C LEU A 556 8.10 28.69 2.08
N ARG A 557 7.80 29.66 1.22
CA ARG A 557 6.82 30.71 1.51
C ARG A 557 5.37 30.20 1.55
N SER A 558 5.07 29.11 0.85
CA SER A 558 3.71 28.53 0.84
C SER A 558 3.39 27.73 2.09
N LEU A 559 4.38 27.02 2.68
CA LEU A 559 4.16 26.18 3.86
C LEU A 559 3.61 26.93 5.10
N PRO A 560 4.17 28.08 5.51
CA PRO A 560 3.60 28.86 6.64
C PRO A 560 2.20 29.42 6.34
N ARG A 561 1.90 29.72 5.06
CA ARG A 561 0.55 30.17 4.65
C ARG A 561 -0.46 29.06 4.84
N ILE A 562 -0.13 27.80 4.44
CA ILE A 562 -0.99 26.63 4.65
C ILE A 562 -1.24 26.42 6.15
N LYS A 563 -0.18 26.37 6.96
CA LYS A 563 -0.28 26.20 8.41
C LYS A 563 -1.31 27.16 9.04
N LYS A 564 -1.29 28.44 8.62
CA LYS A 564 -2.21 29.47 9.17
C LYS A 564 -3.69 29.15 8.92
N HIS A 565 -4.01 28.35 7.91
CA HIS A 565 -5.39 27.96 7.58
C HIS A 565 -5.84 26.69 8.29
N LEU A 566 -4.90 25.81 8.72
CA LEU A 566 -5.21 24.51 9.30
C LEU A 566 -5.67 24.59 10.75
N LEU A 567 -5.02 25.43 11.57
CA LEU A 567 -5.29 25.51 12.99
C LEU A 567 -6.41 26.52 13.29
N ASN A 568 -7.60 26.21 12.80
CA ASN A 568 -8.83 26.94 13.11
C ASN A 568 -9.74 26.04 13.95
N PRO A 569 -10.05 26.38 15.22
CA PRO A 569 -10.91 25.58 16.09
C PRO A 569 -12.29 25.29 15.49
N GLU A 570 -12.84 26.23 14.72
CA GLU A 570 -14.15 26.07 14.08
C GLU A 570 -14.12 25.02 12.95
N GLY A 571 -12.93 24.76 12.40
CA GLY A 571 -12.71 23.77 11.35
C GLY A 571 -12.13 22.45 11.84
N MET A 572 -11.99 22.24 13.16
CA MET A 572 -11.38 21.04 13.73
C MET A 572 -12.41 20.14 14.42
N ARG A 573 -12.15 18.84 14.36
CA ARG A 573 -12.74 17.82 15.23
C ARG A 573 -11.72 16.73 15.52
N CYS A 574 -11.87 16.04 16.64
CA CYS A 574 -10.94 14.99 17.07
C CYS A 574 -11.65 13.67 17.32
N ALA A 575 -10.87 12.58 17.28
CA ALA A 575 -11.26 11.26 17.73
C ALA A 575 -10.15 10.61 18.54
N VAL A 576 -10.52 9.89 19.59
CA VAL A 576 -9.60 9.15 20.44
C VAL A 576 -10.13 7.75 20.70
N ASN A 577 -9.25 6.76 20.52
CA ASN A 577 -9.48 5.39 20.94
C ASN A 577 -8.47 5.04 22.04
N ALA A 578 -8.93 4.59 23.17
CA ALA A 578 -8.12 4.21 24.34
C ALA A 578 -8.86 3.20 25.21
N THR A 579 -8.16 2.65 26.21
CA THR A 579 -8.80 1.77 27.22
C THR A 579 -9.82 2.51 28.07
N PRO A 580 -10.93 1.86 28.52
CA PRO A 580 -11.94 2.50 29.38
C PRO A 580 -11.34 3.12 30.65
N GLN A 581 -10.35 2.44 31.26
CA GLN A 581 -9.71 2.86 32.50
C GLN A 581 -8.94 4.16 32.38
N LYS A 582 -8.50 4.52 31.15
CA LYS A 582 -7.67 5.70 30.87
C LYS A 582 -8.42 6.81 30.15
N MET A 583 -9.61 6.59 29.66
CA MET A 583 -10.33 7.55 28.82
C MET A 583 -10.52 8.91 29.50
N SER A 584 -10.83 8.93 30.81
CA SER A 584 -10.96 10.17 31.57
C SER A 584 -9.66 10.98 31.68
N ASP A 585 -8.50 10.30 31.89
CA ASP A 585 -7.19 10.96 31.89
C ASP A 585 -6.85 11.52 30.51
N VAL A 586 -7.14 10.74 29.47
CA VAL A 586 -6.97 11.14 28.06
C VAL A 586 -7.78 12.39 27.74
N ALA A 587 -9.05 12.44 28.13
CA ALA A 587 -9.92 13.61 27.90
C ALA A 587 -9.39 14.88 28.60
N THR A 588 -8.92 14.74 29.84
CA THR A 588 -8.33 15.84 30.59
C THR A 588 -7.07 16.40 29.94
N ARG A 589 -6.16 15.52 29.48
CA ARG A 589 -4.92 15.92 28.82
C ARG A 589 -5.17 16.54 27.45
N LEU A 590 -6.14 16.03 26.74
CA LEU A 590 -6.54 16.57 25.44
C LEU A 590 -7.14 17.97 25.58
N ASP A 591 -7.92 18.24 26.63
CA ASP A 591 -8.45 19.57 26.94
C ASP A 591 -7.31 20.59 27.19
N GLY A 592 -6.27 20.20 27.94
CA GLY A 592 -5.06 21.00 28.12
C GLY A 592 -4.34 21.29 26.81
N PHE A 593 -4.08 20.26 26.01
CA PHE A 593 -3.42 20.38 24.72
C PHE A 593 -4.16 21.30 23.74
N MET A 594 -5.49 21.21 23.65
CA MET A 594 -6.30 22.07 22.77
C MET A 594 -6.31 23.54 23.20
N LYS A 595 -5.99 23.85 24.48
CA LYS A 595 -5.79 25.21 24.96
C LYS A 595 -4.40 25.74 24.61
N ASP A 596 -3.40 24.88 24.53
CA ASP A 596 -2.00 25.24 24.26
C ASP A 596 -1.71 25.42 22.75
N ILE A 597 -2.51 24.85 21.89
CA ILE A 597 -2.37 25.10 20.43
C ILE A 597 -2.72 26.56 20.15
N ALA A 598 -1.76 27.31 19.58
CA ALA A 598 -1.95 28.68 19.14
C ALA A 598 -2.90 28.74 17.93
N CYS A 599 -4.19 28.77 18.23
CA CYS A 599 -5.23 28.88 17.21
C CYS A 599 -5.31 30.32 16.68
N ASN A 600 -5.28 30.43 15.37
CA ASN A 600 -5.44 31.73 14.72
C ASN A 600 -6.94 32.14 14.76
N ARG A 601 -7.32 32.98 15.70
CA ARG A 601 -8.70 33.38 15.96
C ARG A 601 -9.28 34.42 14.99
N LYS A 602 -8.57 34.75 13.88
CA LYS A 602 -9.10 35.69 12.89
C LYS A 602 -10.11 34.97 12.00
N ASP A 603 -11.31 35.53 11.93
CA ASP A 603 -12.33 35.12 10.95
C ASP A 603 -11.74 35.17 9.57
N ARG A 604 -11.64 34.00 8.92
CA ARG A 604 -11.18 33.87 7.56
C ARG A 604 -12.35 33.57 6.67
N LYS A 605 -12.43 34.32 5.57
CA LYS A 605 -13.43 34.04 4.55
C LYS A 605 -13.20 32.65 3.98
N VAL A 606 -14.25 31.89 3.92
CA VAL A 606 -14.29 30.63 3.19
C VAL A 606 -14.09 30.91 1.71
N VAL A 607 -13.18 30.20 1.08
CA VAL A 607 -12.82 30.39 -0.32
C VAL A 607 -13.92 29.88 -1.25
N ARG A 608 -14.72 28.91 -0.80
CA ARG A 608 -15.88 28.44 -1.55
C ARG A 608 -17.18 28.83 -0.84
N PRO A 609 -18.17 29.35 -1.58
CA PRO A 609 -19.26 30.18 -1.03
C PRO A 609 -20.29 29.43 -0.20
N HIS A 610 -20.33 28.09 -0.22
CA HIS A 610 -21.36 27.34 0.46
C HIS A 610 -20.75 26.26 1.37
N ILE A 611 -20.60 26.60 2.66
CA ILE A 611 -20.37 25.59 3.70
C ILE A 611 -21.71 25.22 4.31
N ILE A 612 -22.02 23.92 4.28
CA ILE A 612 -23.16 23.37 4.99
C ILE A 612 -22.60 22.59 6.18
N GLU A 613 -22.94 23.04 7.37
CA GLU A 613 -22.66 22.30 8.58
C GLU A 613 -23.73 21.22 8.73
N ARG A 614 -23.35 19.96 8.53
CA ARG A 614 -24.24 18.84 8.74
C ARG A 614 -24.19 18.44 10.22
N GLN A 615 -25.21 18.82 10.97
CA GLN A 615 -25.49 18.23 12.27
C GLN A 615 -26.21 16.91 12.05
N PHE A 616 -25.74 15.86 12.70
CA PHE A 616 -26.50 14.60 12.73
C PHE A 616 -27.81 14.83 13.50
N ASP A 617 -28.93 14.31 12.95
CA ASP A 617 -30.22 14.42 13.56
C ASP A 617 -30.18 13.83 14.99
N PRO A 618 -30.46 14.61 16.02
CA PRO A 618 -30.48 14.12 17.40
C PRO A 618 -31.54 13.06 17.68
N SER A 619 -32.54 12.87 16.79
CA SER A 619 -33.53 11.81 16.88
C SER A 619 -33.03 10.45 16.40
N ALA A 620 -31.93 10.39 15.68
CA ALA A 620 -31.23 9.16 15.37
C ALA A 620 -30.37 8.78 16.58
N ALA A 621 -30.83 7.80 17.34
CA ALA A 621 -30.25 7.16 18.54
C ALA A 621 -28.87 7.63 19.03
N ALA A 622 -28.79 8.10 20.24
CA ALA A 622 -27.66 8.23 21.15
C ALA A 622 -26.31 8.62 20.49
N GLY A 623 -26.09 9.90 20.25
CA GLY A 623 -24.80 10.47 19.98
C GLY A 623 -24.66 11.04 18.57
N SER A 624 -24.93 12.35 18.46
CA SER A 624 -24.53 13.13 17.28
C SER A 624 -23.01 13.04 17.09
N GLY A 625 -22.57 12.56 15.92
CA GLY A 625 -21.14 12.62 15.53
C GLY A 625 -20.65 14.07 15.45
N PRO A 626 -19.33 14.30 15.48
CA PRO A 626 -18.79 15.64 15.33
C PRO A 626 -19.23 16.24 14.00
N SER A 627 -19.56 17.56 14.00
CA SER A 627 -20.04 18.27 12.81
C SER A 627 -19.02 18.23 11.69
N ARG A 628 -19.43 17.76 10.51
CA ARG A 628 -18.63 17.78 9.29
C ARG A 628 -18.79 19.12 8.58
N LYS A 629 -17.68 19.67 8.06
CA LYS A 629 -17.66 20.93 7.30
C LYS A 629 -17.69 20.64 5.79
N LEU A 630 -18.89 20.42 5.26
CA LEU A 630 -19.12 20.10 3.87
C LEU A 630 -19.08 21.33 2.96
N ILE A 631 -18.50 21.17 1.79
CA ILE A 631 -18.58 22.13 0.68
C ILE A 631 -19.60 21.63 -0.33
N SER A 632 -20.46 22.54 -0.79
CA SER A 632 -21.38 22.31 -1.91
C SER A 632 -20.92 23.10 -3.12
N GLU A 633 -20.89 22.44 -4.29
CA GLU A 633 -20.56 23.09 -5.56
C GLU A 633 -21.72 22.94 -6.58
N PRO A 634 -22.79 23.70 -6.44
CA PRO A 634 -23.97 23.57 -7.29
C PRO A 634 -23.72 23.95 -8.76
N SER A 635 -22.64 24.68 -9.04
CA SER A 635 -22.20 25.02 -10.39
C SER A 635 -21.36 23.94 -11.06
N PHE A 636 -21.01 22.87 -10.35
CA PHE A 636 -20.26 21.76 -10.94
C PHE A 636 -21.16 20.96 -11.88
N HIS A 637 -20.69 20.78 -13.12
CA HIS A 637 -21.37 19.94 -14.11
C HIS A 637 -20.45 18.77 -14.50
N PRO A 638 -20.84 17.52 -14.18
CA PRO A 638 -20.08 16.36 -14.62
C PRO A 638 -19.94 16.33 -16.12
N CYS A 639 -18.74 16.06 -16.62
CA CYS A 639 -18.49 15.97 -18.05
C CYS A 639 -17.69 14.72 -18.43
N GLN A 640 -17.92 14.26 -19.65
CA GLN A 640 -17.16 13.16 -20.21
C GLN A 640 -15.74 13.62 -20.54
N MET A 641 -14.74 12.84 -20.09
CA MET A 641 -13.34 13.12 -20.37
C MET A 641 -12.59 11.81 -20.64
N LYS A 642 -11.75 11.79 -21.68
CA LYS A 642 -10.84 10.68 -21.97
C LYS A 642 -9.41 11.20 -21.90
N THR A 643 -8.56 10.56 -21.09
CA THR A 643 -7.16 10.97 -20.92
C THR A 643 -6.23 9.81 -21.19
N PHE A 644 -5.18 10.06 -21.97
CA PHE A 644 -4.11 9.11 -22.22
C PHE A 644 -2.77 9.67 -21.74
N PHE A 645 -2.07 8.89 -20.96
CA PHE A 645 -0.70 9.14 -20.50
C PHE A 645 0.23 8.12 -21.17
N PRO A 646 0.99 8.53 -22.20
CA PRO A 646 2.06 7.70 -22.75
C PRO A 646 3.14 7.48 -21.68
N MET A 647 3.43 6.22 -21.41
CA MET A 647 4.40 5.82 -20.39
C MET A 647 5.32 4.72 -20.98
N PRO A 648 6.59 4.66 -20.60
CA PRO A 648 7.53 3.65 -21.08
C PRO A 648 7.33 2.29 -20.39
N PHE A 649 6.08 1.85 -20.32
CA PHE A 649 5.71 0.55 -19.77
C PHE A 649 5.34 -0.42 -20.91
N PRO A 650 5.63 -1.73 -20.80
CA PRO A 650 5.17 -2.73 -21.75
C PRO A 650 3.71 -3.14 -21.53
N ILE A 651 3.04 -2.53 -20.54
CA ILE A 651 1.68 -2.86 -20.10
C ILE A 651 0.84 -1.59 -19.93
N ASN A 652 -0.48 -1.77 -19.90
CA ASN A 652 -1.42 -0.69 -19.66
C ASN A 652 -2.09 -0.82 -18.29
N PHE A 653 -2.55 0.31 -17.79
CA PHE A 653 -3.54 0.45 -16.73
C PHE A 653 -4.74 1.22 -17.32
N VAL A 654 -5.88 0.56 -17.41
CA VAL A 654 -7.07 1.11 -18.07
C VAL A 654 -8.19 1.28 -17.05
N SER A 655 -8.86 2.42 -17.06
CA SER A 655 -10.04 2.62 -16.22
C SER A 655 -11.13 3.41 -16.95
N GLU A 656 -12.38 3.02 -16.66
CA GLU A 656 -13.59 3.80 -16.99
C GLU A 656 -14.40 3.97 -15.70
N CYS A 657 -14.68 5.22 -15.31
CA CYS A 657 -15.52 5.55 -14.18
C CYS A 657 -16.85 6.12 -14.65
N VAL A 658 -17.93 5.73 -13.99
CA VAL A 658 -19.29 6.19 -14.26
C VAL A 658 -19.87 6.81 -12.99
N ARG A 659 -20.45 8.02 -13.11
CA ARG A 659 -21.17 8.66 -12.02
C ARG A 659 -22.50 7.96 -11.80
N THR A 660 -22.78 7.55 -10.54
CA THR A 660 -24.00 6.82 -10.17
C THR A 660 -24.71 7.48 -8.98
N VAL A 661 -24.76 6.86 -7.83
CA VAL A 661 -25.54 7.29 -6.66
C VAL A 661 -24.68 7.31 -5.38
N PRO A 662 -25.04 8.16 -4.38
CA PRO A 662 -24.34 8.18 -3.09
C PRO A 662 -24.68 6.97 -2.23
N PHE A 663 -23.92 6.77 -1.13
CA PHE A 663 -24.00 5.61 -0.25
C PHE A 663 -25.42 5.33 0.32
N VAL A 664 -26.16 6.38 0.70
CA VAL A 664 -27.49 6.19 1.29
C VAL A 664 -28.61 5.88 0.30
N HIS A 665 -28.33 5.99 -1.01
CA HIS A 665 -29.32 5.73 -2.06
C HIS A 665 -29.72 4.24 -2.09
N GLU A 666 -30.99 3.96 -2.42
CA GLU A 666 -31.55 2.60 -2.48
C GLU A 666 -30.80 1.68 -3.46
N ASP A 667 -30.37 2.20 -4.60
CA ASP A 667 -29.67 1.46 -5.65
C ASP A 667 -28.18 1.16 -5.31
N TYR A 668 -27.62 1.76 -4.27
CA TYR A 668 -26.19 1.61 -3.97
C TYR A 668 -25.82 0.16 -3.67
N ALA A 669 -26.65 -0.56 -2.89
CA ALA A 669 -26.43 -1.97 -2.57
C ALA A 669 -26.44 -2.85 -3.83
N SER A 670 -27.39 -2.60 -4.75
CA SER A 670 -27.47 -3.33 -6.03
C SER A 670 -26.26 -3.07 -6.92
N LEU A 671 -25.73 -1.83 -6.94
CA LEU A 671 -24.49 -1.51 -7.68
C LEU A 671 -23.26 -2.18 -7.06
N CYS A 672 -23.19 -2.31 -5.73
CA CYS A 672 -22.12 -3.06 -5.08
C CYS A 672 -22.13 -4.55 -5.47
N VAL A 673 -23.30 -5.18 -5.43
CA VAL A 673 -23.47 -6.60 -5.83
C VAL A 673 -23.19 -6.77 -7.32
N LEU A 674 -23.69 -5.85 -8.16
CA LEU A 674 -23.44 -5.87 -9.60
C LEU A 674 -21.95 -5.79 -9.92
N ALA A 675 -21.20 -4.93 -9.24
CA ALA A 675 -19.75 -4.81 -9.46
C ALA A 675 -19.00 -6.12 -9.18
N ARG A 676 -19.37 -6.82 -8.10
CA ARG A 676 -18.79 -8.13 -7.75
C ARG A 676 -19.16 -9.20 -8.77
N MET A 677 -20.44 -9.24 -9.16
CA MET A 677 -20.92 -10.17 -10.16
C MET A 677 -20.23 -9.97 -11.52
N MET A 678 -20.19 -8.74 -12.01
CA MET A 678 -19.50 -8.43 -13.26
C MET A 678 -18.02 -8.81 -13.21
N THR A 679 -17.35 -8.58 -12.09
CA THR A 679 -15.95 -8.96 -11.91
C THR A 679 -15.78 -10.47 -12.02
N ALA A 680 -16.52 -11.24 -11.24
CA ALA A 680 -16.34 -12.69 -11.12
C ALA A 680 -16.84 -13.46 -12.34
N LYS A 681 -17.99 -13.07 -12.91
CA LYS A 681 -18.68 -13.86 -13.93
C LYS A 681 -18.44 -13.40 -15.37
N PHE A 682 -17.85 -12.22 -15.57
CA PHE A 682 -17.59 -11.69 -16.91
C PHE A 682 -16.21 -11.08 -17.07
N LEU A 683 -15.89 -10.03 -16.31
CA LEU A 683 -14.69 -9.22 -16.56
C LEU A 683 -13.39 -10.01 -16.34
N HIS A 684 -13.35 -10.85 -15.31
CA HIS A 684 -12.18 -11.69 -15.06
C HIS A 684 -11.87 -12.62 -16.23
N GLY A 685 -12.89 -13.29 -16.80
CA GLY A 685 -12.74 -14.14 -17.98
C GLY A 685 -12.26 -13.37 -19.21
N GLU A 686 -12.86 -12.20 -19.49
CA GLU A 686 -12.53 -11.42 -20.70
C GLU A 686 -11.18 -10.70 -20.59
N ILE A 687 -10.85 -10.11 -19.42
CA ILE A 687 -9.68 -9.26 -19.24
C ILE A 687 -8.45 -10.07 -18.88
N ARG A 688 -8.57 -11.03 -17.93
CA ARG A 688 -7.44 -11.80 -17.44
C ARG A 688 -7.24 -13.08 -18.26
N GLU A 689 -8.25 -13.97 -18.30
CA GLU A 689 -8.08 -15.30 -18.90
C GLU A 689 -7.87 -15.24 -20.41
N LYS A 690 -8.69 -14.46 -21.11
CA LYS A 690 -8.59 -14.28 -22.56
C LYS A 690 -7.68 -13.12 -22.95
N GLY A 691 -7.72 -12.02 -22.19
CA GLY A 691 -6.99 -10.80 -22.47
C GLY A 691 -5.54 -10.80 -21.99
N GLY A 692 -5.17 -11.68 -21.06
CA GLY A 692 -3.80 -11.80 -20.55
C GLY A 692 -3.39 -10.75 -19.51
N ALA A 693 -4.32 -9.91 -19.02
CA ALA A 693 -4.04 -8.99 -17.93
C ALA A 693 -3.77 -9.74 -16.60
N TYR A 694 -3.00 -9.14 -15.71
CA TYR A 694 -2.79 -9.72 -14.38
C TYR A 694 -4.09 -9.70 -13.53
N GLY A 695 -4.89 -8.66 -13.68
CA GLY A 695 -6.18 -8.54 -13.03
C GLY A 695 -7.05 -7.46 -13.64
N GLY A 696 -8.30 -7.45 -13.28
CA GLY A 696 -9.28 -6.45 -13.68
C GLY A 696 -10.66 -6.74 -13.11
N GLY A 697 -11.52 -5.75 -13.15
CA GLY A 697 -12.86 -5.91 -12.62
C GLY A 697 -13.64 -4.59 -12.54
N ALA A 698 -14.68 -4.60 -11.71
CA ALA A 698 -15.49 -3.43 -11.39
C ALA A 698 -15.61 -3.26 -9.88
N ARG A 699 -15.80 -2.03 -9.44
CA ARG A 699 -16.05 -1.70 -8.03
C ARG A 699 -16.97 -0.50 -7.90
N MET A 700 -17.79 -0.49 -6.86
CA MET A 700 -18.58 0.66 -6.44
C MET A 700 -17.85 1.39 -5.32
N GLY A 701 -17.57 2.68 -5.50
CA GLY A 701 -16.89 3.53 -4.52
C GLY A 701 -17.87 4.33 -3.66
N GLY A 702 -17.48 4.66 -2.43
CA GLY A 702 -18.32 5.44 -1.49
C GLY A 702 -18.67 6.86 -1.99
N GLY A 703 -17.91 7.40 -2.95
CA GLY A 703 -18.20 8.66 -3.63
C GLY A 703 -19.18 8.56 -4.81
N GLY A 704 -19.89 7.45 -4.97
CA GLY A 704 -20.89 7.28 -6.01
C GLY A 704 -20.32 7.04 -7.41
N LEU A 705 -19.08 6.58 -7.50
CA LEU A 705 -18.45 6.20 -8.76
C LEU A 705 -18.44 4.68 -8.93
N PHE A 706 -19.00 4.19 -10.02
CA PHE A 706 -18.84 2.83 -10.47
C PHE A 706 -17.63 2.78 -11.40
N SER A 707 -16.58 2.06 -11.00
CA SER A 707 -15.30 2.07 -11.70
C SER A 707 -14.98 0.70 -12.27
N PHE A 708 -14.70 0.65 -13.57
CA PHE A 708 -14.04 -0.47 -14.23
C PHE A 708 -12.55 -0.22 -14.26
N TYR A 709 -11.74 -1.28 -14.12
CA TYR A 709 -10.29 -1.18 -14.17
C TYR A 709 -9.63 -2.44 -14.71
N SER A 710 -8.43 -2.27 -15.27
CA SER A 710 -7.48 -3.36 -15.52
C SER A 710 -6.12 -3.03 -14.92
N TYR A 711 -5.39 -4.07 -14.58
CA TYR A 711 -4.10 -4.01 -13.89
C TYR A 711 -3.07 -4.85 -14.63
N ARG A 712 -1.95 -4.22 -14.98
CA ARG A 712 -0.86 -4.85 -15.76
C ARG A 712 -1.42 -5.56 -17.00
N ASP A 713 -2.05 -4.78 -17.87
CA ASP A 713 -2.83 -5.25 -19.01
C ASP A 713 -2.03 -5.10 -20.31
N PRO A 714 -1.83 -6.16 -21.12
CA PRO A 714 -1.22 -6.04 -22.44
C PRO A 714 -2.10 -5.26 -23.44
N ASN A 715 -3.40 -5.09 -23.14
CA ASN A 715 -4.38 -4.42 -24.00
C ASN A 715 -4.81 -3.07 -23.43
N SER A 716 -5.38 -2.21 -24.28
CA SER A 716 -5.97 -0.94 -23.86
C SER A 716 -7.38 -0.74 -24.43
N VAL A 717 -7.50 -0.51 -25.73
CA VAL A 717 -8.80 -0.28 -26.40
C VAL A 717 -9.70 -1.52 -26.36
N GLN A 718 -9.10 -2.71 -26.47
CA GLN A 718 -9.81 -3.98 -26.33
C GLN A 718 -10.43 -4.14 -24.96
N THR A 719 -9.72 -3.74 -23.91
CA THR A 719 -10.19 -3.77 -22.54
C THR A 719 -11.36 -2.80 -22.31
N LEU A 720 -11.32 -1.59 -22.89
CA LEU A 720 -12.47 -0.71 -22.89
C LEU A 720 -13.70 -1.32 -23.63
N SER A 721 -13.45 -2.11 -24.67
CA SER A 721 -14.52 -2.86 -25.33
C SER A 721 -15.08 -3.97 -24.43
N ALA A 722 -14.22 -4.66 -23.66
CA ALA A 722 -14.65 -5.65 -22.67
C ALA A 722 -15.52 -5.03 -21.57
N PHE A 723 -15.20 -3.85 -21.08
CA PHE A 723 -16.06 -3.11 -20.12
C PHE A 723 -17.47 -2.88 -20.68
N ARG A 724 -17.57 -2.42 -21.94
CA ARG A 724 -18.88 -2.19 -22.61
C ARG A 724 -19.67 -3.49 -22.79
N LYS A 725 -19.02 -4.54 -23.28
CA LYS A 725 -19.65 -5.86 -23.40
C LYS A 725 -20.14 -6.38 -22.04
N GLY A 726 -19.39 -6.13 -20.96
CA GLY A 726 -19.79 -6.44 -19.60
C GLY A 726 -21.07 -5.71 -19.17
N VAL A 727 -21.22 -4.44 -19.54
CA VAL A 727 -22.45 -3.69 -19.29
C VAL A 727 -23.65 -4.27 -20.07
N ASP A 728 -23.45 -4.62 -21.35
CA ASP A 728 -24.50 -5.25 -22.15
C ASP A 728 -24.90 -6.61 -21.60
N TRP A 729 -23.91 -7.41 -21.18
CA TRP A 729 -24.13 -8.67 -20.47
C TRP A 729 -24.96 -8.47 -19.19
N ALA A 730 -24.60 -7.48 -18.37
CA ALA A 730 -25.29 -7.17 -17.12
C ALA A 730 -26.76 -6.73 -17.32
N ARG A 731 -27.04 -6.05 -18.44
CA ARG A 731 -28.40 -5.58 -18.76
C ARG A 731 -29.32 -6.67 -19.30
N THR A 732 -28.78 -7.66 -19.94
CA THR A 732 -29.53 -8.70 -20.68
C THR A 732 -29.37 -10.10 -20.13
N GLY A 733 -28.43 -10.29 -19.20
CA GLY A 733 -28.10 -11.57 -18.60
C GLY A 733 -29.24 -12.09 -17.71
N GLN A 734 -29.40 -13.40 -17.68
CA GLN A 734 -30.20 -14.09 -16.68
C GLN A 734 -29.22 -14.68 -15.67
N PHE A 735 -29.30 -14.20 -14.43
CA PHE A 735 -28.42 -14.65 -13.35
C PHE A 735 -29.08 -15.72 -12.52
N SER A 736 -28.36 -16.78 -12.22
CA SER A 736 -28.87 -17.79 -11.29
C SER A 736 -28.92 -17.22 -9.87
N GLN A 737 -29.76 -17.78 -9.00
CA GLN A 737 -29.78 -17.39 -7.60
C GLN A 737 -28.42 -17.61 -6.94
N GLN A 738 -27.71 -18.67 -7.31
CA GLN A 738 -26.37 -18.95 -6.83
C GLN A 738 -25.39 -17.84 -7.20
N ASP A 739 -25.40 -17.32 -8.43
CA ASP A 739 -24.51 -16.21 -8.86
C ASP A 739 -24.75 -14.95 -8.03
N ILE A 740 -26.04 -14.65 -7.75
CA ILE A 740 -26.43 -13.50 -6.93
C ILE A 740 -25.96 -13.70 -5.49
N ASP A 741 -26.14 -14.89 -4.93
CA ASP A 741 -25.75 -15.19 -3.55
C ASP A 741 -24.23 -15.15 -3.38
N GLU A 742 -23.44 -15.68 -4.31
CA GLU A 742 -22.00 -15.58 -4.33
C GLU A 742 -21.53 -14.10 -4.40
N ALA A 743 -22.17 -13.29 -5.24
CA ALA A 743 -21.86 -11.86 -5.33
C ALA A 743 -22.24 -11.10 -4.04
N LYS A 744 -23.38 -11.41 -3.41
CA LYS A 744 -23.76 -10.87 -2.09
C LYS A 744 -22.75 -11.25 -1.02
N LEU A 745 -22.38 -12.53 -0.94
CA LEU A 745 -21.37 -13.01 0.03
C LEU A 745 -20.03 -12.30 -0.15
N SER A 746 -19.61 -12.03 -1.40
CA SER A 746 -18.41 -11.23 -1.66
C SER A 746 -18.53 -9.77 -1.17
N VAL A 747 -19.73 -9.17 -1.23
CA VAL A 747 -19.97 -7.83 -0.65
C VAL A 747 -20.00 -7.91 0.88
N PHE A 748 -20.68 -8.89 1.46
CA PHE A 748 -20.71 -9.08 2.92
C PHE A 748 -19.32 -9.30 3.50
N SER A 749 -18.46 -10.09 2.84
CA SER A 749 -17.06 -10.27 3.24
C SER A 749 -16.31 -8.92 3.37
N ALA A 750 -16.57 -7.96 2.50
CA ALA A 750 -15.97 -6.64 2.59
C ALA A 750 -16.63 -5.75 3.66
N VAL A 751 -17.96 -5.83 3.81
CA VAL A 751 -18.72 -5.06 4.81
C VAL A 751 -18.44 -5.54 6.23
N ASP A 752 -18.28 -6.85 6.41
CA ASP A 752 -18.05 -7.51 7.69
C ASP A 752 -16.55 -7.69 8.01
N SER A 753 -15.68 -7.10 7.21
CA SER A 753 -14.24 -7.14 7.50
C SER A 753 -13.95 -6.69 8.94
N PRO A 754 -13.14 -7.42 9.70
CA PRO A 754 -12.78 -7.05 11.06
C PRO A 754 -12.24 -5.61 11.14
N VAL A 755 -12.60 -4.91 12.19
CA VAL A 755 -12.10 -3.53 12.45
C VAL A 755 -11.28 -3.55 13.73
N ALA A 756 -10.00 -3.15 13.63
CA ALA A 756 -9.11 -3.09 14.77
C ALA A 756 -9.62 -2.13 15.86
N PRO A 757 -9.28 -2.35 17.15
CA PRO A 757 -9.64 -1.43 18.23
C PRO A 757 -9.22 0.01 17.96
N ALA A 758 -8.09 0.20 17.27
CA ALA A 758 -7.61 1.51 16.85
C ALA A 758 -8.57 2.24 15.90
N ASP A 759 -9.35 1.52 15.09
CA ASP A 759 -10.14 2.08 13.99
C ASP A 759 -11.66 2.02 14.23
N LYS A 760 -12.09 1.48 15.36
CA LYS A 760 -13.51 1.51 15.76
C LYS A 760 -14.03 2.96 15.84
N GLY A 761 -15.20 3.21 15.28
CA GLY A 761 -15.81 4.53 15.21
C GLY A 761 -15.31 5.44 14.09
N MET A 762 -14.29 5.04 13.28
CA MET A 762 -13.69 5.91 12.27
C MET A 762 -14.59 6.20 11.07
N SER A 763 -15.45 5.27 10.65
CA SER A 763 -16.43 5.54 9.57
C SER A 763 -17.32 6.73 9.94
N ARG A 764 -17.77 6.78 11.19
CA ARG A 764 -18.57 7.89 11.73
C ARG A 764 -17.75 9.17 11.79
N PHE A 765 -16.55 9.10 12.33
CA PHE A 765 -15.68 10.26 12.47
C PHE A 765 -15.29 10.88 11.12
N LEU A 766 -14.85 10.08 10.15
CA LEU A 766 -14.38 10.57 8.85
C LEU A 766 -15.54 10.86 7.90
N SER A 767 -16.37 9.85 7.62
CA SER A 767 -17.36 9.92 6.54
C SER A 767 -18.77 10.29 7.02
N GLY A 768 -19.01 10.33 8.34
CA GLY A 768 -20.33 10.54 8.90
C GLY A 768 -21.28 9.37 8.70
N ILE A 769 -20.77 8.20 8.31
CA ILE A 769 -21.57 6.99 8.12
C ILE A 769 -21.80 6.38 9.50
N THR A 770 -23.06 6.43 9.96
CA THR A 770 -23.48 5.88 11.24
C THR A 770 -23.75 4.38 11.16
N ASP A 771 -23.89 3.74 12.32
CA ASP A 771 -24.21 2.32 12.36
C ASP A 771 -25.63 2.04 11.81
N GLU A 772 -26.57 2.98 11.97
CA GLU A 772 -27.91 2.89 11.37
C GLU A 772 -27.84 2.94 9.83
N MET A 773 -26.97 3.78 9.27
CA MET A 773 -26.75 3.83 7.82
C MET A 773 -26.13 2.54 7.30
N LYS A 774 -25.17 1.96 8.04
CA LYS A 774 -24.58 0.66 7.71
C LYS A 774 -25.63 -0.46 7.81
N GLN A 775 -26.46 -0.45 8.85
CA GLN A 775 -27.54 -1.43 9.01
C GLN A 775 -28.53 -1.36 7.85
N SER A 776 -28.97 -0.17 7.47
CA SER A 776 -29.85 0.02 6.31
C SER A 776 -29.22 -0.47 5.00
N HIS A 777 -27.92 -0.23 4.81
CA HIS A 777 -27.21 -0.77 3.65
C HIS A 777 -27.15 -2.30 3.68
N ARG A 778 -26.91 -2.89 4.86
CA ARG A 778 -26.91 -4.34 5.06
C ARG A 778 -28.27 -4.97 4.72
N GLU A 779 -29.36 -4.40 5.21
CA GLU A 779 -30.72 -4.86 4.92
C GLU A 779 -31.02 -4.84 3.42
N ARG A 780 -30.59 -3.79 2.71
CA ARG A 780 -30.72 -3.70 1.26
C ARG A 780 -29.92 -4.77 0.53
N LEU A 781 -28.72 -5.12 0.99
CA LEU A 781 -27.90 -6.20 0.40
C LEU A 781 -28.64 -7.54 0.42
N PHE A 782 -29.31 -7.89 1.51
CA PHE A 782 -30.10 -9.12 1.59
C PHE A 782 -31.22 -9.17 0.53
N THR A 783 -31.83 -8.03 0.20
CA THR A 783 -33.01 -7.95 -0.68
C THR A 783 -32.68 -7.78 -2.17
N VAL A 784 -31.41 -7.68 -2.56
CA VAL A 784 -31.00 -7.55 -3.97
C VAL A 784 -31.49 -8.76 -4.78
N THR A 785 -32.09 -8.50 -5.92
CA THR A 785 -32.61 -9.51 -6.87
C THR A 785 -31.97 -9.36 -8.25
N ASP A 786 -32.14 -10.37 -9.11
CA ASP A 786 -31.74 -10.33 -10.52
C ASP A 786 -32.27 -9.07 -11.24
N LYS A 787 -33.56 -8.78 -11.07
CA LYS A 787 -34.18 -7.59 -11.65
C LYS A 787 -33.50 -6.28 -11.19
N ASN A 788 -33.15 -6.17 -9.90
CA ASN A 788 -32.45 -4.98 -9.40
C ASN A 788 -31.10 -4.79 -10.10
N LEU A 789 -30.37 -5.87 -10.34
CA LEU A 789 -29.07 -5.82 -11.01
C LEU A 789 -29.19 -5.35 -12.46
N GLN A 790 -30.14 -5.89 -13.22
CA GLN A 790 -30.44 -5.47 -14.60
C GLN A 790 -30.90 -4.02 -14.65
N ASP A 791 -31.81 -3.61 -13.74
CA ASP A 791 -32.36 -2.27 -13.67
C ASP A 791 -31.26 -1.20 -13.42
N VAL A 792 -30.35 -1.46 -12.44
CA VAL A 792 -29.26 -0.51 -12.16
C VAL A 792 -28.21 -0.52 -13.27
N ALA A 793 -27.94 -1.66 -13.92
CA ALA A 793 -27.06 -1.72 -15.08
C ALA A 793 -27.63 -0.88 -16.24
N GLY A 794 -28.93 -0.98 -16.51
CA GLY A 794 -29.63 -0.21 -17.53
C GLY A 794 -29.67 1.28 -17.22
N ARG A 795 -30.01 1.63 -15.97
CA ARG A 795 -30.19 3.02 -15.52
C ARG A 795 -28.91 3.82 -15.47
N TYR A 796 -27.83 3.23 -14.97
CA TYR A 796 -26.59 3.97 -14.70
C TYR A 796 -25.46 3.66 -15.66
N LEU A 797 -25.36 2.43 -16.20
CA LEU A 797 -24.21 2.01 -17.00
C LEU A 797 -24.51 1.95 -18.51
N GLY A 798 -25.78 2.05 -18.92
CA GLY A 798 -26.20 1.99 -20.33
C GLY A 798 -25.62 3.11 -21.17
N VAL A 799 -25.28 2.82 -22.43
CA VAL A 799 -24.78 3.80 -23.39
C VAL A 799 -25.84 4.87 -23.66
N GLY A 800 -25.45 6.16 -23.61
CA GLY A 800 -26.33 7.29 -23.88
C GLY A 800 -26.99 7.94 -22.65
N GLN A 801 -26.96 7.28 -21.49
CA GLN A 801 -27.49 7.85 -20.24
C GLN A 801 -26.41 8.15 -19.19
N ARG A 802 -25.17 7.71 -19.42
CA ARG A 802 -24.07 7.78 -18.46
C ARG A 802 -23.14 8.96 -18.72
N THR A 803 -22.76 9.67 -17.65
CA THR A 803 -21.58 10.53 -17.66
C THR A 803 -20.38 9.71 -17.17
N CYS A 804 -19.39 9.55 -18.03
CA CYS A 804 -18.22 8.72 -17.70
C CYS A 804 -16.90 9.44 -18.02
N GLY A 805 -15.87 9.06 -17.29
CA GLY A 805 -14.49 9.43 -17.59
C GLY A 805 -13.67 8.19 -17.89
N VAL A 806 -12.65 8.34 -18.72
CA VAL A 806 -11.76 7.23 -19.14
C VAL A 806 -10.33 7.68 -19.00
N ALA A 807 -9.47 6.78 -18.49
CA ALA A 807 -8.04 7.02 -18.45
C ALA A 807 -7.27 5.77 -18.85
N ILE A 808 -6.18 5.97 -19.59
CA ILE A 808 -5.21 4.95 -19.95
C ILE A 808 -3.82 5.48 -19.56
N LEU A 809 -3.06 4.67 -18.83
CA LEU A 809 -1.63 4.84 -18.62
C LEU A 809 -0.94 3.64 -19.26
N GLY A 810 -0.03 3.87 -20.20
CA GLY A 810 0.62 2.74 -20.87
C GLY A 810 1.48 3.15 -22.07
N PRO A 811 2.00 2.18 -22.83
CA PRO A 811 2.89 2.45 -23.95
C PRO A 811 2.21 3.30 -25.02
N GLU A 812 3.02 3.89 -25.90
CA GLU A 812 2.57 4.65 -27.05
C GLU A 812 1.49 3.90 -27.85
N ASN A 813 0.38 4.57 -28.13
CA ASN A 813 -0.75 4.01 -28.86
C ASN A 813 -1.25 4.98 -29.95
N GLU A 814 -0.88 4.70 -31.18
CA GLU A 814 -1.22 5.53 -32.34
C GLU A 814 -2.73 5.63 -32.60
N THR A 815 -3.50 4.59 -32.27
CA THR A 815 -4.97 4.63 -32.43
C THR A 815 -5.60 5.61 -31.46
N VAL A 816 -5.13 5.62 -30.20
CA VAL A 816 -5.63 6.56 -29.18
C VAL A 816 -5.17 7.98 -29.49
N LYS A 817 -3.92 8.18 -29.91
CA LYS A 817 -3.38 9.52 -30.26
C LYS A 817 -4.07 10.17 -31.46
N LYS A 818 -4.50 9.40 -32.44
CA LYS A 818 -5.19 9.90 -33.64
C LYS A 818 -6.67 10.22 -33.40
N ASP A 819 -7.27 9.74 -32.33
CA ASP A 819 -8.66 10.05 -31.98
C ASP A 819 -8.71 11.39 -31.21
N PRO A 820 -9.30 12.44 -31.79
CA PRO A 820 -9.34 13.78 -31.20
C PRO A 820 -10.19 13.86 -29.90
N SER A 821 -10.93 12.80 -29.56
CA SER A 821 -11.68 12.72 -28.30
C SER A 821 -10.79 12.46 -27.09
N TRP A 822 -9.51 12.10 -27.30
CA TRP A 822 -8.56 11.86 -26.23
C TRP A 822 -7.68 13.09 -25.95
N ILE A 823 -7.50 13.38 -24.68
CA ILE A 823 -6.52 14.35 -24.19
C ILE A 823 -5.24 13.56 -23.90
N VAL A 824 -4.21 13.76 -24.72
CA VAL A 824 -2.88 13.19 -24.50
C VAL A 824 -2.10 14.10 -23.55
N LYS A 825 -1.52 13.56 -22.50
CA LYS A 825 -0.89 14.32 -21.40
C LYS A 825 0.59 13.93 -21.19
#